data_34e8039ed5c60fb8cd4f6a1790bc9445
#
_entry.id   34e8039ed5c60fb8cd4f6a1790bc9445
#
_cell.length_a   1.000
_cell.length_b   1.000
_cell.length_c   1.000
_cell.angle_alpha   90.00
_cell.angle_beta   90.00
_cell.angle_gamma   90.00
#
_symmetry.space_group_name_H-M   'P 1'
#
loop_
_entity.id
_entity.type
_entity.pdbx_description
1 polymer ?
#
loop_
_entity_poly.entity_id
_entity_poly.type
_entity_poly.pdbx_seq_one_letter_code
_entity_poly.pdbx_strand_id
1 'polypeptide(L)'
;MRVGLFSLFFLLYCCSIWGQSPPVRFTVSGYVRELGSQEALIGVNVYLPGTTTGTTTNTYGFYSLTLPAQDSVRLAYSFVGYETIERTVGLRSNQTRSVFLTPGRVLSEVQVNASVMTEKVSESAQMSTIDVPISQIKKIPAFLGEKDVLKVLQLMPGVQKGSEGQTGIYVRGGGPDQNLIILDDAVVYNANHLFGFFSVFNGDAIKSVELIKGGFPARYGGRLSSVIDLNMKDGNREKLHGEGGIGLIASRLMLEGPLTKNKKGSFLVSGRRTYLDIIAAPLIARETNGELNAGYYFYDLNAKANYDFSPKDKLYLSGYFGRDKFYARDNTQNTETGLNWGNATGTLRWNHLFNQKLFSNLSLIFSDYKFQIAAVEKGTNDAETYSLRYNSGIRDFSLKYDVDYYPTPQHSVRMGLQTTYHRFTPSAVVLQNAIISQSIDNVSNIDVLESGIYAEDTWRPSNRLRMNGGLRLSYFQGSGVGYIRPEPRISAAFTVKPDLSVKASYALMNQYVHLLSNTGIGLPTDLWVPTTDRVKPQQSQQVALGVAKDFSDKGLTLTVEGYYKTMNNIINYKEGASFLLINDPTQANNVRWEDNVTAGRGWSYGAEFLLQKKVGRFSGWAGYTLSWTQWQFAELNGGQPFYPRYDRRHDVSLVGIYELSKRITLSAVWIYGTGNALTVPVGRYDTYRPTNTLIYGGTPGIIQSYFQNVRTVDDYGTQKNTFRAEAYHRFDVSIQFHKQKKHHERTWEVSFYNLYNRRNPFFYRLESVAATATTASRTALFRYSVFPIVPAISYNFKF
;
A
#
# COMPACT_ATOMS: atom_id res chain seq x y z
N MET A 1 -37.09 49.04 -27.07
CA MET A 1 -37.97 49.03 -25.88
C MET A 1 -38.42 47.62 -25.43
N ARG A 2 -37.82 46.49 -25.90
CA ARG A 2 -38.22 45.12 -25.49
C ARG A 2 -37.22 44.39 -24.62
N VAL A 3 -36.05 44.95 -24.37
CA VAL A 3 -34.99 44.34 -23.56
C VAL A 3 -35.02 44.78 -22.08
N GLY A 4 -35.64 45.95 -21.82
CA GLY A 4 -35.76 46.49 -20.45
C GLY A 4 -36.85 45.83 -19.57
N LEU A 5 -37.84 45.19 -20.17
CA LEU A 5 -38.93 44.55 -19.40
C LEU A 5 -38.51 43.15 -18.84
N PHE A 6 -37.61 42.47 -19.50
CA PHE A 6 -37.14 41.15 -19.03
C PHE A 6 -36.18 41.25 -17.83
N SER A 7 -35.39 42.32 -17.77
CA SER A 7 -34.48 42.55 -16.63
C SER A 7 -35.21 42.98 -15.36
N LEU A 8 -36.34 43.67 -15.52
CA LEU A 8 -37.16 44.15 -14.37
C LEU A 8 -37.96 42.95 -13.76
N PHE A 9 -38.44 42.01 -14.59
CA PHE A 9 -39.11 40.79 -14.12
C PHE A 9 -38.18 39.83 -13.40
N PHE A 10 -36.89 39.74 -13.84
CA PHE A 10 -35.88 38.92 -13.17
C PHE A 10 -35.44 39.49 -11.82
N LEU A 11 -35.36 40.81 -11.69
CA LEU A 11 -35.11 41.51 -10.43
C LEU A 11 -36.27 41.43 -9.44
N LEU A 12 -37.51 41.47 -9.91
CA LEU A 12 -38.71 41.33 -9.07
C LEU A 12 -38.93 39.87 -8.60
N TYR A 13 -38.49 38.88 -9.38
CA TYR A 13 -38.54 37.47 -8.96
C TYR A 13 -37.47 37.12 -7.93
N CYS A 14 -36.33 37.80 -7.93
CA CYS A 14 -35.30 37.66 -6.89
C CYS A 14 -35.68 38.31 -5.55
N CYS A 15 -36.57 39.27 -5.53
CA CYS A 15 -37.00 39.95 -4.28
C CYS A 15 -38.14 39.21 -3.53
N SER A 16 -38.77 38.22 -4.13
CA SER A 16 -39.91 37.51 -3.49
C SER A 16 -39.49 36.27 -2.65
N ILE A 17 -38.20 36.03 -2.48
CA ILE A 17 -37.68 34.91 -1.65
C ILE A 17 -37.30 35.36 -0.22
N TRP A 18 -37.62 36.59 0.17
CA TRP A 18 -37.31 37.09 1.51
C TRP A 18 -38.56 37.01 2.41
N GLY A 19 -38.77 35.84 3.06
CA GLY A 19 -39.92 35.75 3.98
C GLY A 19 -39.93 34.57 4.96
N GLN A 20 -38.94 33.65 4.97
CA GLN A 20 -38.83 32.68 6.06
C GLN A 20 -37.47 32.79 6.72
N SER A 21 -37.44 33.27 7.95
CA SER A 21 -36.23 33.13 8.78
C SER A 21 -35.80 31.68 8.77
N PRO A 22 -34.53 31.39 8.43
CA PRO A 22 -34.06 29.99 8.42
C PRO A 22 -34.34 29.40 9.80
N PRO A 23 -34.87 28.17 9.88
CA PRO A 23 -35.15 27.53 11.15
C PRO A 23 -33.89 27.52 12.02
N VAL A 24 -34.03 27.88 13.28
CA VAL A 24 -32.93 27.82 14.26
C VAL A 24 -32.40 26.41 14.24
N ARG A 25 -31.06 26.27 14.16
CA ARG A 25 -30.35 24.98 14.07
C ARG A 25 -29.35 24.83 15.19
N PHE A 26 -29.27 23.65 15.75
CA PHE A 26 -28.28 23.31 16.77
C PHE A 26 -27.43 22.11 16.32
N THR A 27 -26.20 22.06 16.82
CA THR A 27 -25.21 21.04 16.47
C THR A 27 -25.05 20.05 17.63
N VAL A 28 -25.15 18.77 17.31
CA VAL A 28 -24.70 17.67 18.20
C VAL A 28 -23.37 17.19 17.67
N SER A 29 -22.33 17.20 18.50
CA SER A 29 -21.00 16.74 18.16
C SER A 29 -20.41 15.92 19.28
N GLY A 30 -19.36 15.16 19.02
CA GLY A 30 -18.69 14.37 20.04
C GLY A 30 -17.83 13.27 19.43
N TYR A 31 -17.41 12.34 20.26
CA TYR A 31 -16.59 11.22 19.85
C TYR A 31 -17.36 9.91 20.02
N VAL A 32 -17.20 9.01 19.05
CA VAL A 32 -17.67 7.64 19.18
C VAL A 32 -16.47 6.73 19.44
N ARG A 33 -16.56 5.94 20.51
CA ARG A 33 -15.49 5.07 21.00
C ARG A 33 -16.01 3.65 21.26
N GLU A 34 -15.13 2.68 21.30
CA GLU A 34 -15.44 1.32 21.71
C GLU A 34 -15.61 1.22 23.23
N LEU A 35 -16.64 0.52 23.66
CA LEU A 35 -16.84 0.19 25.07
C LEU A 35 -15.81 -0.88 25.48
N GLY A 36 -15.00 -0.61 26.50
CA GLY A 36 -14.02 -1.53 27.06
C GLY A 36 -12.57 -1.22 26.70
N SER A 37 -12.28 -0.64 25.53
CA SER A 37 -10.94 -0.13 25.17
C SER A 37 -10.86 1.39 25.21
N GLN A 38 -11.99 2.06 25.02
CA GLN A 38 -12.12 3.50 24.74
C GLN A 38 -11.41 3.96 23.46
N GLU A 39 -11.10 3.04 22.58
CA GLU A 39 -10.51 3.36 21.28
C GLU A 39 -11.52 4.11 20.39
N ALA A 40 -11.06 5.14 19.68
CA ALA A 40 -11.91 5.91 18.77
C ALA A 40 -12.37 5.07 17.58
N LEU A 41 -13.65 5.14 17.20
CA LEU A 41 -14.21 4.38 16.08
C LEU A 41 -14.33 5.27 14.83
N ILE A 42 -13.67 4.85 13.74
CA ILE A 42 -13.62 5.54 12.45
C ILE A 42 -14.81 5.10 11.60
N GLY A 43 -15.50 6.04 10.91
CA GLY A 43 -16.55 5.72 9.96
C GLY A 43 -17.86 5.24 10.60
N VAL A 44 -18.10 5.53 11.89
CA VAL A 44 -19.39 5.25 12.56
C VAL A 44 -20.47 6.16 11.96
N ASN A 45 -21.58 5.58 11.54
CA ASN A 45 -22.74 6.33 11.09
C ASN A 45 -23.52 6.90 12.27
N VAL A 46 -23.75 8.22 12.24
CA VAL A 46 -24.57 8.96 13.20
C VAL A 46 -25.72 9.58 12.43
N TYR A 47 -26.94 9.10 12.62
CA TYR A 47 -28.06 9.47 11.76
C TYR A 47 -29.39 9.53 12.51
N LEU A 48 -30.37 10.19 11.89
CA LEU A 48 -31.76 10.18 12.36
C LEU A 48 -32.47 8.95 11.80
N PRO A 49 -32.98 8.02 12.64
CA PRO A 49 -33.76 6.88 12.18
C PRO A 49 -34.94 7.29 11.30
N GLY A 50 -35.13 6.56 10.19
CA GLY A 50 -36.20 6.83 9.22
C GLY A 50 -35.92 7.99 8.27
N THR A 51 -34.76 8.63 8.35
CA THR A 51 -34.36 9.71 7.45
C THR A 51 -33.01 9.45 6.78
N THR A 52 -32.64 10.23 5.80
CA THR A 52 -31.31 10.21 5.17
C THR A 52 -30.33 11.22 5.79
N THR A 53 -30.77 11.91 6.87
CA THR A 53 -29.97 12.93 7.53
C THR A 53 -29.00 12.27 8.52
N GLY A 54 -27.71 12.44 8.30
CA GLY A 54 -26.68 11.87 9.13
C GLY A 54 -25.29 12.35 8.76
N THR A 55 -24.29 11.90 9.52
CA THR A 55 -22.88 12.15 9.33
C THR A 55 -22.10 10.89 9.69
N THR A 56 -20.82 10.83 9.36
CA THR A 56 -19.90 9.75 9.78
C THR A 56 -18.80 10.30 10.67
N THR A 57 -18.26 9.46 11.55
CA THR A 57 -17.09 9.86 12.33
C THR A 57 -15.86 9.93 11.43
N ASN A 58 -15.03 10.96 11.66
CA ASN A 58 -13.74 11.10 10.98
C ASN A 58 -12.70 10.07 11.51
N THR A 59 -11.48 10.11 11.01
CA THR A 59 -10.37 9.21 11.38
C THR A 59 -10.07 9.18 12.90
N TYR A 60 -10.53 10.19 13.64
CA TYR A 60 -10.34 10.34 15.08
C TYR A 60 -11.58 10.03 15.91
N GLY A 61 -12.62 9.49 15.26
CA GLY A 61 -13.90 9.16 15.89
C GLY A 61 -14.77 10.39 16.20
N PHE A 62 -14.42 11.58 15.70
CA PHE A 62 -15.22 12.80 15.90
C PHE A 62 -16.35 12.88 14.86
N TYR A 63 -17.53 13.28 15.32
CA TYR A 63 -18.68 13.58 14.48
C TYR A 63 -19.26 14.95 14.80
N SER A 64 -19.91 15.56 13.80
CA SER A 64 -20.66 16.79 13.95
C SER A 64 -21.91 16.75 13.07
N LEU A 65 -23.10 16.94 13.66
CA LEU A 65 -24.38 16.90 12.97
C LEU A 65 -25.23 18.08 13.39
N THR A 66 -25.52 18.99 12.47
CA THR A 66 -26.35 20.17 12.70
C THR A 66 -27.78 19.87 12.25
N LEU A 67 -28.76 20.08 13.12
CA LEU A 67 -30.17 19.74 12.92
C LEU A 67 -31.05 20.93 13.24
N PRO A 68 -32.29 21.03 12.67
CA PRO A 68 -33.26 22.00 13.10
C PRO A 68 -33.56 21.88 14.61
N ALA A 69 -33.83 23.00 15.28
CA ALA A 69 -34.23 23.03 16.68
C ALA A 69 -35.46 22.17 16.91
N GLN A 70 -35.41 21.28 17.90
CA GLN A 70 -36.51 20.39 18.32
C GLN A 70 -36.39 20.13 19.81
N ASP A 71 -37.50 19.81 20.47
CA ASP A 71 -37.46 19.47 21.89
C ASP A 71 -36.61 18.24 22.17
N SER A 72 -36.70 17.22 21.32
CA SER A 72 -35.86 16.05 21.38
C SER A 72 -35.74 15.40 19.99
N VAL A 73 -34.59 14.79 19.73
CA VAL A 73 -34.30 14.04 18.52
C VAL A 73 -33.67 12.71 18.89
N ARG A 74 -34.05 11.65 18.22
CA ARG A 74 -33.43 10.33 18.37
C ARG A 74 -32.31 10.17 17.37
N LEU A 75 -31.08 9.94 17.86
CA LEU A 75 -29.89 9.69 17.06
C LEU A 75 -29.50 8.22 17.20
N ALA A 76 -29.29 7.56 16.09
CA ALA A 76 -28.72 6.22 16.00
C ALA A 76 -27.23 6.29 15.67
N TYR A 77 -26.45 5.41 16.34
CA TYR A 77 -25.02 5.22 16.13
C TYR A 77 -24.79 3.77 15.71
N SER A 78 -24.29 3.56 14.50
CA SER A 78 -24.16 2.23 13.90
C SER A 78 -22.78 2.04 13.27
N PHE A 79 -22.16 0.89 13.55
CA PHE A 79 -20.88 0.50 12.96
C PHE A 79 -20.81 -1.02 12.77
N VAL A 80 -20.08 -1.48 11.74
CA VAL A 80 -19.93 -2.91 11.44
C VAL A 80 -19.24 -3.63 12.58
N GLY A 81 -19.84 -4.72 13.07
CA GLY A 81 -19.29 -5.50 14.19
C GLY A 81 -19.63 -4.95 15.56
N TYR A 82 -20.48 -3.92 15.66
CA TYR A 82 -20.93 -3.30 16.90
C TYR A 82 -22.47 -3.30 17.00
N GLU A 83 -22.97 -3.25 18.23
CA GLU A 83 -24.38 -3.08 18.50
C GLU A 83 -24.79 -1.65 18.17
N THR A 84 -25.87 -1.49 17.40
CA THR A 84 -26.45 -0.17 17.11
C THR A 84 -27.13 0.34 18.37
N ILE A 85 -26.81 1.58 18.76
CA ILE A 85 -27.46 2.22 19.89
C ILE A 85 -28.21 3.48 19.46
N GLU A 86 -29.34 3.72 20.09
CA GLU A 86 -30.12 4.93 19.92
C GLU A 86 -30.06 5.78 21.20
N ARG A 87 -29.98 7.10 21.02
CA ARG A 87 -29.97 8.08 22.10
C ARG A 87 -30.89 9.24 21.76
N THR A 88 -31.73 9.61 22.71
CA THR A 88 -32.55 10.81 22.60
C THR A 88 -31.76 12.01 23.11
N VAL A 89 -31.68 13.08 22.33
CA VAL A 89 -30.92 14.29 22.63
C VAL A 89 -31.86 15.49 22.49
N GLY A 90 -31.90 16.39 23.50
CA GLY A 90 -32.60 17.67 23.37
C GLY A 90 -31.84 18.65 22.46
N LEU A 91 -32.51 19.28 21.50
CA LEU A 91 -31.92 20.21 20.54
C LEU A 91 -32.40 21.64 20.77
N ARG A 92 -32.32 22.12 22.02
CA ARG A 92 -32.57 23.51 22.41
C ARG A 92 -31.31 24.38 22.46
N SER A 93 -30.14 23.75 22.39
CA SER A 93 -28.82 24.35 22.32
C SER A 93 -27.81 23.39 21.66
N ASN A 94 -26.62 23.88 21.32
CA ASN A 94 -25.52 23.03 20.87
C ASN A 94 -25.10 22.05 21.95
N GLN A 95 -24.96 20.75 21.60
CA GLN A 95 -24.68 19.66 22.54
C GLN A 95 -23.38 18.96 22.18
N THR A 96 -22.58 18.61 23.19
CA THR A 96 -21.45 17.68 23.03
C THR A 96 -21.83 16.35 23.64
N ARG A 97 -21.85 15.27 22.82
CA ARG A 97 -22.25 13.92 23.20
C ARG A 97 -21.27 12.88 22.69
N SER A 98 -20.39 12.39 23.53
CA SER A 98 -19.56 11.22 23.24
C SER A 98 -20.31 9.94 23.59
N VAL A 99 -20.15 8.92 22.74
CA VAL A 99 -20.91 7.67 22.80
C VAL A 99 -19.95 6.47 22.75
N PHE A 100 -20.30 5.42 23.50
CA PHE A 100 -19.55 4.17 23.49
C PHE A 100 -20.39 3.07 22.82
N LEU A 101 -19.82 2.40 21.82
CA LEU A 101 -20.43 1.27 21.16
C LEU A 101 -19.88 -0.05 21.74
N THR A 102 -20.79 -0.99 21.99
CA THR A 102 -20.45 -2.34 22.45
C THR A 102 -20.08 -3.18 21.24
N PRO A 103 -18.90 -3.86 21.23
CA PRO A 103 -18.61 -4.85 20.21
C PRO A 103 -19.70 -5.91 20.17
N GLY A 104 -20.32 -6.10 19.01
CA GLY A 104 -21.36 -7.11 18.83
C GLY A 104 -20.76 -8.49 18.96
N ARG A 105 -21.25 -9.28 19.93
CA ARG A 105 -20.95 -10.71 19.97
C ARG A 105 -21.63 -11.34 18.76
N VAL A 106 -20.88 -11.98 17.88
CA VAL A 106 -21.43 -12.84 16.83
C VAL A 106 -22.08 -14.04 17.54
N LEU A 107 -23.31 -13.87 17.98
CA LEU A 107 -24.09 -14.91 18.67
C LEU A 107 -25.44 -15.02 18.00
N SER A 108 -25.68 -16.24 17.52
CA SER A 108 -26.95 -16.82 17.12
C SER A 108 -27.78 -15.99 16.14
N GLU A 109 -28.48 -16.71 15.32
CA GLU A 109 -29.62 -16.36 14.48
C GLU A 109 -30.54 -15.28 15.10
N VAL A 110 -29.99 -14.07 15.24
CA VAL A 110 -30.80 -12.88 15.39
C VAL A 110 -31.31 -12.59 14.01
N GLN A 111 -32.60 -12.73 13.80
CA GLN A 111 -33.34 -12.10 12.74
C GLN A 111 -32.67 -10.74 12.50
N VAL A 112 -32.01 -10.60 11.37
CA VAL A 112 -31.48 -9.32 10.89
C VAL A 112 -32.73 -8.47 10.65
N ASN A 113 -33.19 -7.79 11.69
CA ASN A 113 -34.10 -6.67 11.47
C ASN A 113 -33.38 -5.75 10.51
N ALA A 114 -34.01 -5.49 9.38
CA ALA A 114 -33.50 -4.77 8.20
C ALA A 114 -33.03 -3.32 8.44
N SER A 115 -32.69 -2.96 9.66
CA SER A 115 -32.29 -1.62 10.10
C SER A 115 -30.83 -1.49 10.56
N VAL A 116 -29.98 -2.49 10.41
CA VAL A 116 -28.54 -2.31 10.61
C VAL A 116 -27.97 -1.62 9.38
N MET A 117 -28.13 -0.31 9.30
CA MET A 117 -27.53 0.52 8.28
C MET A 117 -26.02 0.66 8.56
N THR A 118 -25.24 -0.27 8.06
CA THR A 118 -23.88 -0.01 7.61
C THR A 118 -23.98 1.12 6.57
N GLU A 119 -23.02 2.04 6.51
CA GLU A 119 -22.97 2.95 5.35
C GLU A 119 -23.00 2.07 4.12
N LYS A 120 -24.11 2.10 3.40
CA LYS A 120 -24.29 1.27 2.22
C LYS A 120 -23.26 1.72 1.21
N VAL A 121 -22.57 0.80 0.59
CA VAL A 121 -21.60 1.15 -0.48
C VAL A 121 -22.30 1.96 -1.56
N SER A 122 -23.61 1.71 -1.76
CA SER A 122 -24.45 2.53 -2.65
C SER A 122 -24.59 3.97 -2.19
N GLU A 123 -24.37 4.29 -0.92
CA GLU A 123 -24.55 5.65 -0.39
C GLU A 123 -23.26 6.50 -0.36
N SER A 124 -22.07 5.89 -0.42
CA SER A 124 -20.81 6.63 -0.44
C SER A 124 -20.60 7.39 -1.75
N ALA A 125 -20.27 8.69 -1.69
CA ALA A 125 -19.89 9.47 -2.87
C ALA A 125 -18.56 9.00 -3.47
N GLN A 126 -17.63 8.57 -2.62
CA GLN A 126 -16.34 8.10 -3.06
C GLN A 126 -16.50 6.77 -3.80
N MET A 127 -15.89 6.69 -4.99
CA MET A 127 -15.85 5.50 -5.82
C MET A 127 -14.57 4.71 -5.57
N SER A 128 -14.60 3.41 -5.82
CA SER A 128 -13.40 2.53 -5.81
C SER A 128 -12.68 2.44 -4.46
N THR A 129 -13.38 2.70 -3.35
CA THR A 129 -12.85 2.53 -2.00
C THR A 129 -13.17 1.14 -1.48
N ILE A 130 -12.16 0.47 -0.94
CA ILE A 130 -12.26 -0.84 -0.33
C ILE A 130 -11.75 -0.75 1.11
N ASP A 131 -12.61 -1.03 2.06
CA ASP A 131 -12.27 -1.19 3.46
C ASP A 131 -12.29 -2.68 3.82
N VAL A 132 -11.15 -3.21 4.28
CA VAL A 132 -11.00 -4.60 4.68
C VAL A 132 -10.85 -4.67 6.20
N PRO A 133 -11.84 -5.23 6.90
CA PRO A 133 -11.77 -5.37 8.35
C PRO A 133 -10.57 -6.22 8.77
N ILE A 134 -9.77 -5.74 9.72
CA ILE A 134 -8.62 -6.47 10.26
C ILE A 134 -9.03 -7.85 10.80
N SER A 135 -10.24 -7.97 11.36
CA SER A 135 -10.79 -9.25 11.81
C SER A 135 -10.94 -10.29 10.69
N GLN A 136 -11.21 -9.87 9.46
CA GLN A 136 -11.20 -10.77 8.29
C GLN A 136 -9.78 -11.11 7.85
N ILE A 137 -8.87 -10.12 7.84
CA ILE A 137 -7.45 -10.34 7.51
C ILE A 137 -6.84 -11.43 8.41
N LYS A 138 -7.14 -11.41 9.72
CA LYS A 138 -6.68 -12.41 10.70
C LYS A 138 -7.23 -13.82 10.47
N LYS A 139 -8.33 -13.99 9.73
CA LYS A 139 -8.95 -15.28 9.45
C LYS A 139 -8.54 -15.91 8.12
N ILE A 140 -7.99 -15.16 7.18
CA ILE A 140 -7.52 -15.65 5.87
C ILE A 140 -6.30 -16.55 6.04
N PRO A 141 -6.11 -17.60 5.18
CA PRO A 141 -4.94 -18.47 5.24
C PRO A 141 -3.62 -17.70 5.27
N ALA A 142 -2.73 -18.08 6.17
CA ALA A 142 -1.43 -17.46 6.36
C ALA A 142 -0.39 -18.04 5.38
N PHE A 143 0.49 -17.20 4.87
CA PHE A 143 1.68 -17.66 4.14
C PHE A 143 2.82 -17.89 5.14
N LEU A 144 3.34 -19.11 5.22
CA LEU A 144 4.37 -19.52 6.18
C LEU A 144 4.01 -19.19 7.66
N GLY A 145 2.72 -19.12 7.98
CA GLY A 145 2.26 -18.79 9.34
C GLY A 145 2.09 -17.28 9.62
N GLU A 146 2.38 -16.40 8.64
CA GLU A 146 2.25 -14.96 8.78
C GLU A 146 1.03 -14.39 8.06
N LYS A 147 0.28 -13.51 8.75
CA LYS A 147 -0.85 -12.75 8.21
C LYS A 147 -0.33 -11.45 7.59
N ASP A 148 -0.64 -11.21 6.33
CA ASP A 148 -0.10 -10.09 5.58
C ASP A 148 -1.20 -9.18 5.03
N VAL A 149 -1.17 -7.91 5.42
CA VAL A 149 -2.16 -6.91 5.04
C VAL A 149 -2.15 -6.64 3.53
N LEU A 150 -0.96 -6.46 2.93
CA LEU A 150 -0.86 -6.15 1.50
C LEU A 150 -1.26 -7.34 0.63
N LYS A 151 -0.95 -8.57 1.06
CA LYS A 151 -1.41 -9.78 0.35
C LYS A 151 -2.93 -9.90 0.33
N VAL A 152 -3.60 -9.45 1.36
CA VAL A 152 -5.08 -9.43 1.37
C VAL A 152 -5.61 -8.36 0.40
N LEU A 153 -4.97 -7.20 0.31
CA LEU A 153 -5.33 -6.18 -0.68
C LEU A 153 -5.13 -6.67 -2.12
N GLN A 154 -4.14 -7.54 -2.36
CA GLN A 154 -3.95 -8.18 -3.68
C GLN A 154 -5.08 -9.14 -4.08
N LEU A 155 -6.00 -9.48 -3.18
CA LEU A 155 -7.19 -10.29 -3.48
C LEU A 155 -8.38 -9.43 -3.92
N MET A 156 -8.21 -8.10 -3.96
CA MET A 156 -9.26 -7.17 -4.38
C MET A 156 -9.20 -6.93 -5.89
N PRO A 157 -10.35 -6.75 -6.56
CA PRO A 157 -10.37 -6.46 -7.99
C PRO A 157 -9.67 -5.12 -8.29
N GLY A 158 -9.00 -5.06 -9.45
CA GLY A 158 -8.20 -3.91 -9.88
C GLY A 158 -6.83 -3.81 -9.22
N VAL A 159 -6.46 -4.77 -8.36
CA VAL A 159 -5.14 -4.88 -7.72
C VAL A 159 -4.43 -6.10 -8.28
N GLN A 160 -3.45 -5.87 -9.14
CA GLN A 160 -2.65 -6.94 -9.73
C GLN A 160 -1.42 -7.24 -8.87
N LYS A 161 -0.95 -8.48 -8.98
CA LYS A 161 0.23 -8.99 -8.29
C LYS A 161 1.43 -8.94 -9.22
N GLY A 162 2.61 -8.80 -8.67
CA GLY A 162 3.86 -9.07 -9.38
C GLY A 162 4.08 -10.56 -9.63
N SER A 163 5.27 -11.06 -9.31
CA SER A 163 5.58 -12.49 -9.32
C SER A 163 4.96 -13.23 -8.13
N GLU A 164 4.98 -14.56 -8.18
CA GLU A 164 4.46 -15.41 -7.11
C GLU A 164 5.05 -15.06 -5.73
N GLY A 165 4.21 -14.99 -4.72
CA GLY A 165 4.60 -14.75 -3.34
C GLY A 165 4.91 -13.28 -3.01
N GLN A 166 5.06 -12.39 -3.98
CA GLN A 166 5.41 -10.99 -3.73
C GLN A 166 4.22 -10.14 -3.26
N THR A 167 4.52 -9.14 -2.42
CA THR A 167 3.54 -8.17 -1.89
C THR A 167 3.43 -6.89 -2.71
N GLY A 168 4.12 -6.79 -3.85
CA GLY A 168 4.03 -5.67 -4.78
C GLY A 168 2.58 -5.44 -5.24
N ILE A 169 2.14 -4.18 -5.24
CA ILE A 169 0.77 -3.78 -5.57
C ILE A 169 0.79 -2.95 -6.83
N TYR A 170 0.02 -3.38 -7.82
CA TYR A 170 -0.16 -2.70 -9.11
C TYR A 170 -1.64 -2.41 -9.30
N VAL A 171 -2.03 -1.15 -9.21
CA VAL A 171 -3.43 -0.76 -9.24
C VAL A 171 -3.76 -0.08 -10.57
N ARG A 172 -4.72 -0.63 -11.31
CA ARG A 172 -5.20 -0.06 -12.58
C ARG A 172 -4.06 0.36 -13.50
N GLY A 173 -3.10 -0.54 -13.70
CA GLY A 173 -1.95 -0.31 -14.58
C GLY A 173 -0.87 0.62 -14.04
N GLY A 174 -0.93 1.00 -12.79
CA GLY A 174 0.14 1.77 -12.13
C GLY A 174 1.19 0.89 -11.48
N GLY A 175 2.44 1.36 -11.50
CA GLY A 175 3.58 0.72 -10.84
C GLY A 175 3.58 0.84 -9.32
N PRO A 176 4.54 0.19 -8.63
CA PRO A 176 4.62 0.23 -7.17
C PRO A 176 4.77 1.64 -6.60
N ASP A 177 5.55 2.49 -7.26
CA ASP A 177 5.80 3.89 -6.90
C ASP A 177 4.60 4.82 -7.10
N GLN A 178 3.63 4.38 -7.90
CA GLN A 178 2.41 5.15 -8.18
C GLN A 178 1.31 4.95 -7.14
N ASN A 179 1.56 4.13 -6.11
CA ASN A 179 0.69 3.92 -4.97
C ASN A 179 1.22 4.71 -3.76
N LEU A 180 0.36 5.49 -3.12
CA LEU A 180 0.67 6.14 -1.86
C LEU A 180 0.38 5.18 -0.72
N ILE A 181 1.41 4.70 -0.05
CA ILE A 181 1.28 3.84 1.13
C ILE A 181 1.65 4.67 2.35
N ILE A 182 0.69 4.89 3.25
CA ILE A 182 0.89 5.69 4.45
C ILE A 182 0.49 4.92 5.70
N LEU A 183 1.30 5.09 6.76
CA LEU A 183 1.05 4.57 8.10
C LEU A 183 0.97 5.77 9.07
N ASP A 184 -0.22 6.01 9.63
CA ASP A 184 -0.48 7.19 10.49
C ASP A 184 0.04 8.50 9.85
N ASP A 185 -0.28 8.79 8.59
CA ASP A 185 0.15 9.90 7.72
C ASP A 185 1.60 9.84 7.20
N ALA A 186 2.48 9.00 7.74
CA ALA A 186 3.86 8.88 7.26
C ALA A 186 3.96 7.97 6.02
N VAL A 187 4.68 8.42 4.99
CA VAL A 187 4.90 7.64 3.77
C VAL A 187 5.84 6.47 4.05
N VAL A 188 5.46 5.27 3.61
CA VAL A 188 6.30 4.07 3.64
C VAL A 188 6.75 3.74 2.22
N TYR A 189 8.03 4.02 1.90
CA TYR A 189 8.55 3.95 0.53
C TYR A 189 8.72 2.53 0.00
N ASN A 190 9.29 1.63 0.77
CA ASN A 190 9.34 0.21 0.44
C ASN A 190 8.60 -0.55 1.54
N ALA A 191 7.38 -0.93 1.24
CA ALA A 191 6.50 -1.60 2.20
C ALA A 191 6.73 -3.12 2.29
N ASN A 192 7.94 -3.60 1.95
CA ASN A 192 8.20 -5.02 1.76
C ASN A 192 9.42 -5.51 2.53
N HIS A 193 9.29 -6.72 3.10
CA HIS A 193 10.37 -7.53 3.62
C HIS A 193 10.66 -8.73 2.72
N LEU A 194 11.82 -9.37 2.89
CA LEU A 194 12.24 -10.60 2.21
C LEU A 194 12.02 -10.49 0.70
N PHE A 195 12.62 -9.46 0.06
CA PHE A 195 12.49 -9.24 -1.38
C PHE A 195 11.03 -9.20 -1.89
N GLY A 196 10.11 -8.77 -1.06
CA GLY A 196 8.69 -8.64 -1.39
C GLY A 196 7.79 -9.76 -0.90
N PHE A 197 8.29 -10.75 -0.19
CA PHE A 197 7.45 -11.87 0.29
C PHE A 197 6.56 -11.53 1.47
N PHE A 198 6.88 -10.52 2.25
CA PHE A 198 6.06 -10.05 3.37
C PHE A 198 5.95 -8.54 3.36
N SER A 199 4.84 -8.02 3.85
CA SER A 199 4.71 -6.58 4.10
C SER A 199 5.31 -6.18 5.43
N VAL A 200 5.69 -4.91 5.52
CA VAL A 200 6.20 -4.30 6.76
C VAL A 200 5.10 -4.10 7.83
N PHE A 201 3.83 -4.33 7.48
CA PHE A 201 2.69 -4.03 8.35
C PHE A 201 2.35 -5.22 9.24
N ASN A 202 2.54 -5.05 10.55
CA ASN A 202 2.08 -6.02 11.54
C ASN A 202 0.57 -5.84 11.78
N GLY A 203 -0.25 -6.81 11.35
CA GLY A 203 -1.71 -6.76 11.49
C GLY A 203 -2.22 -6.67 12.93
N ASP A 204 -1.40 -6.99 13.95
CA ASP A 204 -1.80 -6.84 15.36
C ASP A 204 -1.77 -5.38 15.82
N ALA A 205 -0.89 -4.56 15.21
CA ALA A 205 -0.79 -3.12 15.49
C ALA A 205 -1.75 -2.25 14.66
N ILE A 206 -2.30 -2.79 13.56
CA ILE A 206 -3.14 -2.03 12.63
C ILE A 206 -4.61 -2.06 13.08
N LYS A 207 -5.27 -0.91 12.97
CA LYS A 207 -6.69 -0.69 13.28
C LYS A 207 -7.56 -0.74 12.04
N SER A 208 -7.15 -0.04 10.98
CA SER A 208 -7.89 0.05 9.72
C SER A 208 -6.96 0.09 8.53
N VAL A 209 -7.44 -0.42 7.41
CA VAL A 209 -6.77 -0.41 6.11
C VAL A 209 -7.80 0.01 5.08
N GLU A 210 -7.56 1.15 4.46
CA GLU A 210 -8.39 1.68 3.38
C GLU A 210 -7.58 1.69 2.08
N LEU A 211 -8.12 1.08 1.02
CA LEU A 211 -7.58 1.14 -0.33
C LEU A 211 -8.50 1.98 -1.21
N ILE A 212 -7.98 3.06 -1.79
CA ILE A 212 -8.70 3.90 -2.76
C ILE A 212 -8.00 3.75 -4.11
N LYS A 213 -8.71 3.17 -5.10
CA LYS A 213 -8.16 2.86 -6.43
C LYS A 213 -8.46 3.99 -7.42
N GLY A 214 -7.49 4.85 -7.68
CA GLY A 214 -7.69 6.00 -8.57
C GLY A 214 -8.74 6.98 -8.04
N GLY A 215 -8.89 8.14 -8.63
CA GLY A 215 -9.94 9.07 -8.22
C GLY A 215 -9.97 9.41 -6.72
N PHE A 216 -8.86 9.28 -6.01
CA PHE A 216 -8.79 9.53 -4.57
C PHE A 216 -8.99 11.02 -4.25
N PRO A 217 -9.54 11.37 -3.07
CA PRO A 217 -9.88 12.75 -2.69
C PRO A 217 -8.68 13.71 -2.75
N ALA A 218 -8.94 15.02 -2.86
CA ALA A 218 -7.91 16.05 -3.06
C ALA A 218 -6.91 16.17 -1.88
N ARG A 219 -7.27 15.68 -0.70
CA ARG A 219 -6.37 15.61 0.47
C ARG A 219 -5.13 14.74 0.25
N TYR A 220 -5.17 13.79 -0.67
CA TYR A 220 -4.02 12.97 -1.04
C TYR A 220 -3.36 13.49 -2.32
N GLY A 221 -2.05 13.48 -2.40
CA GLY A 221 -1.27 13.94 -3.56
C GLY A 221 0.00 13.15 -3.79
N GLY A 222 0.74 13.51 -4.84
CA GLY A 222 2.07 12.99 -5.14
C GLY A 222 2.12 11.56 -5.68
N ARG A 223 0.97 10.94 -6.05
CA ARG A 223 0.89 9.59 -6.63
C ARG A 223 -0.19 9.52 -7.70
N LEU A 224 -0.13 8.50 -8.58
CA LEU A 224 -0.93 8.41 -9.81
C LEU A 224 -1.98 7.30 -9.81
N SER A 225 -1.94 6.35 -8.86
CA SER A 225 -2.69 5.11 -9.02
C SER A 225 -3.62 4.80 -7.87
N SER A 226 -3.13 4.73 -6.65
CA SER A 226 -3.94 4.43 -5.48
C SER A 226 -3.41 5.07 -4.20
N VAL A 227 -4.24 5.03 -3.18
CA VAL A 227 -3.86 5.34 -1.79
C VAL A 227 -4.17 4.12 -0.94
N ILE A 228 -3.20 3.70 -0.14
CA ILE A 228 -3.35 2.69 0.90
C ILE A 228 -3.08 3.39 2.21
N ASP A 229 -4.16 3.68 2.93
CA ASP A 229 -4.13 4.39 4.21
C ASP A 229 -4.28 3.39 5.36
N LEU A 230 -3.21 3.25 6.14
CA LEU A 230 -3.16 2.38 7.30
C LEU A 230 -3.09 3.21 8.57
N ASN A 231 -4.00 2.93 9.49
CA ASN A 231 -4.02 3.55 10.80
C ASN A 231 -3.68 2.52 11.87
N MET A 232 -2.75 2.86 12.78
CA MET A 232 -2.41 2.04 13.93
C MET A 232 -3.48 2.15 15.00
N LYS A 233 -3.67 1.08 15.79
CA LYS A 233 -4.50 1.10 17.00
C LYS A 233 -4.03 2.20 17.97
N ASP A 234 -4.96 2.80 18.68
CA ASP A 234 -4.65 3.83 19.68
C ASP A 234 -4.22 3.23 21.03
N GLY A 235 -4.48 1.93 21.24
CA GLY A 235 -4.22 1.22 22.49
C GLY A 235 -5.39 1.27 23.50
N ASN A 236 -5.39 0.33 24.42
CA ASN A 236 -6.45 0.17 25.43
C ASN A 236 -6.26 1.13 26.59
N ARG A 237 -7.27 1.95 26.92
CA ARG A 237 -7.22 2.90 28.03
C ARG A 237 -7.66 2.31 29.37
N GLU A 238 -8.32 1.14 29.37
CA GLU A 238 -8.94 0.57 30.56
C GLU A 238 -8.02 -0.41 31.28
N LYS A 239 -7.34 -1.28 30.53
CA LYS A 239 -6.51 -2.35 31.11
C LYS A 239 -5.36 -2.71 30.19
N LEU A 240 -4.34 -3.33 30.78
CA LEU A 240 -3.27 -3.96 30.00
C LEU A 240 -3.83 -5.15 29.23
N HIS A 241 -3.50 -5.20 27.95
CA HIS A 241 -3.92 -6.21 27.00
C HIS A 241 -2.73 -6.62 26.15
N GLY A 242 -2.63 -7.88 25.79
CA GLY A 242 -1.58 -8.39 24.95
C GLY A 242 -2.07 -9.40 23.93
N GLU A 243 -1.46 -9.37 22.77
CA GLU A 243 -1.72 -10.28 21.66
C GLU A 243 -0.39 -10.68 21.03
N GLY A 244 -0.23 -11.97 20.70
CA GLY A 244 0.99 -12.44 20.09
C GLY A 244 0.82 -13.75 19.37
N GLY A 245 1.88 -14.15 18.67
CA GLY A 245 1.88 -15.41 17.93
C GLY A 245 3.29 -15.89 17.66
N ILE A 246 3.43 -17.21 17.55
CA ILE A 246 4.62 -17.93 17.12
C ILE A 246 4.22 -18.75 15.91
N GLY A 247 4.82 -18.42 14.77
CA GLY A 247 4.64 -19.12 13.50
C GLY A 247 5.85 -19.94 13.12
N LEU A 248 5.85 -20.50 11.90
CA LEU A 248 6.94 -21.33 11.40
C LEU A 248 8.24 -20.53 11.23
N ILE A 249 8.16 -19.27 10.81
CA ILE A 249 9.34 -18.46 10.44
C ILE A 249 9.45 -17.17 11.23
N ALA A 250 8.43 -16.75 11.98
CA ALA A 250 8.41 -15.49 12.70
C ALA A 250 7.63 -15.59 14.00
N SER A 251 7.98 -14.71 14.93
CA SER A 251 7.23 -14.48 16.17
C SER A 251 6.88 -13.00 16.27
N ARG A 252 5.72 -12.71 16.87
CA ARG A 252 5.23 -11.38 17.10
C ARG A 252 4.61 -11.24 18.49
N LEU A 253 4.68 -10.03 19.04
CA LEU A 253 4.08 -9.67 20.30
C LEU A 253 3.61 -8.23 20.24
N MET A 254 2.40 -7.96 20.71
CA MET A 254 1.83 -6.64 20.87
C MET A 254 1.34 -6.50 22.32
N LEU A 255 1.62 -5.35 22.91
CA LEU A 255 1.15 -4.95 24.21
C LEU A 255 0.51 -3.57 24.11
N GLU A 256 -0.64 -3.40 24.74
CA GLU A 256 -1.35 -2.13 24.82
C GLU A 256 -1.95 -1.94 26.21
N GLY A 257 -2.06 -0.69 26.65
CA GLY A 257 -2.60 -0.41 27.98
C GLY A 257 -2.75 1.09 28.27
N PRO A 258 -3.28 1.42 29.45
CA PRO A 258 -3.39 2.80 29.89
C PRO A 258 -2.00 3.41 30.16
N LEU A 259 -1.77 4.61 29.62
CA LEU A 259 -0.54 5.38 29.84
C LEU A 259 -0.53 6.00 31.25
N THR A 260 -1.72 6.30 31.79
CA THR A 260 -1.89 6.98 33.08
C THR A 260 -3.02 6.38 33.90
N LYS A 261 -2.97 6.48 35.22
CA LYS A 261 -4.00 5.99 36.14
C LYS A 261 -5.38 6.64 35.91
N ASN A 262 -5.42 7.88 35.40
CA ASN A 262 -6.65 8.60 35.09
C ASN A 262 -7.27 8.20 33.72
N LYS A 263 -6.67 7.23 33.00
CA LYS A 263 -7.16 6.70 31.73
C LYS A 263 -7.33 7.73 30.61
N LYS A 264 -6.64 8.87 30.71
CA LYS A 264 -6.65 9.92 29.70
C LYS A 264 -5.78 9.60 28.49
N GLY A 265 -4.93 8.60 28.57
CA GLY A 265 -4.05 8.18 27.47
C GLY A 265 -3.84 6.69 27.45
N SER A 266 -3.41 6.19 26.30
CA SER A 266 -3.04 4.80 26.09
C SER A 266 -1.73 4.70 25.32
N PHE A 267 -1.12 3.52 25.39
CA PHE A 267 0.03 3.14 24.60
C PHE A 267 -0.22 1.81 23.89
N LEU A 268 0.51 1.64 22.82
CA LEU A 268 0.66 0.36 22.09
C LEU A 268 2.12 0.22 21.72
N VAL A 269 2.69 -0.99 21.92
CA VAL A 269 4.01 -1.38 21.41
C VAL A 269 3.88 -2.76 20.81
N SER A 270 4.41 -2.94 19.61
CA SER A 270 4.38 -4.22 18.90
C SER A 270 5.71 -4.50 18.26
N GLY A 271 6.19 -5.74 18.40
CA GLY A 271 7.41 -6.23 17.77
C GLY A 271 7.16 -7.51 17.00
N ARG A 272 7.88 -7.69 15.88
CA ARG A 272 7.92 -8.90 15.07
C ARG A 272 9.36 -9.17 14.63
N ARG A 273 9.78 -10.45 14.65
CA ARG A 273 11.08 -10.88 14.10
C ARG A 273 10.93 -12.24 13.40
N THR A 274 11.59 -12.36 12.24
CA THR A 274 11.83 -13.67 11.62
C THR A 274 13.11 -14.30 12.14
N TYR A 275 13.19 -15.63 12.06
CA TYR A 275 14.35 -16.41 12.50
C TYR A 275 14.84 -17.41 11.42
N LEU A 276 14.69 -17.00 10.15
CA LEU A 276 15.23 -17.79 9.01
C LEU A 276 16.75 -17.95 9.10
N ASP A 277 17.44 -16.94 9.60
CA ASP A 277 18.87 -17.00 9.91
C ASP A 277 19.23 -18.14 10.88
N ILE A 278 18.43 -18.32 11.94
CA ILE A 278 18.65 -19.37 12.95
C ILE A 278 18.38 -20.75 12.37
N ILE A 279 17.40 -20.89 11.47
CA ILE A 279 17.01 -22.17 10.88
C ILE A 279 17.89 -22.53 9.69
N ALA A 280 18.12 -21.60 8.77
CA ALA A 280 18.78 -21.87 7.49
C ALA A 280 20.32 -21.85 7.58
N ALA A 281 20.92 -20.94 8.38
CA ALA A 281 22.38 -20.84 8.43
C ALA A 281 23.09 -22.14 8.86
N PRO A 282 22.62 -22.89 9.88
CA PRO A 282 23.25 -24.18 10.22
C PRO A 282 23.12 -25.25 9.12
N LEU A 283 22.02 -25.23 8.36
CA LEU A 283 21.82 -26.16 7.25
C LEU A 283 22.75 -25.82 6.09
N ILE A 284 22.88 -24.54 5.74
CA ILE A 284 23.78 -24.06 4.68
C ILE A 284 25.22 -24.39 5.06
N ALA A 285 25.64 -24.09 6.29
CA ALA A 285 26.99 -24.40 6.77
C ALA A 285 27.30 -25.90 6.70
N ARG A 286 26.33 -26.77 7.02
CA ARG A 286 26.48 -28.22 6.93
C ARG A 286 26.63 -28.68 5.48
N GLU A 287 25.76 -28.21 4.57
CA GLU A 287 25.80 -28.62 3.15
C GLU A 287 27.05 -28.11 2.42
N THR A 288 27.64 -27.00 2.87
CA THR A 288 28.86 -26.42 2.29
C THR A 288 30.12 -26.71 3.11
N ASN A 289 30.08 -27.69 4.03
CA ASN A 289 31.22 -28.06 4.92
C ASN A 289 31.82 -26.84 5.66
N GLY A 290 31.00 -25.82 5.98
CA GLY A 290 31.45 -24.61 6.65
C GLY A 290 32.07 -23.54 5.74
N GLU A 291 32.15 -23.78 4.44
CA GLU A 291 32.66 -22.80 3.47
C GLU A 291 31.79 -21.58 3.35
N LEU A 292 30.46 -21.77 3.34
CA LEU A 292 29.48 -20.67 3.24
C LEU A 292 28.65 -20.52 4.51
N ASN A 293 28.59 -19.32 5.06
CA ASN A 293 27.67 -18.94 6.12
C ASN A 293 26.75 -17.84 5.59
N ALA A 294 25.48 -18.16 5.38
CA ALA A 294 24.52 -17.21 4.88
C ALA A 294 23.23 -17.21 5.70
N GLY A 295 22.62 -16.06 5.83
CA GLY A 295 21.38 -15.93 6.57
C GLY A 295 20.58 -14.69 6.17
N TYR A 296 19.31 -14.71 6.55
CA TYR A 296 18.40 -13.62 6.36
C TYR A 296 17.44 -13.49 7.56
N TYR A 297 17.24 -12.27 8.02
CA TYR A 297 16.19 -11.96 8.97
C TYR A 297 15.64 -10.55 8.75
N PHE A 298 14.42 -10.31 9.21
CA PHE A 298 13.90 -8.97 9.41
C PHE A 298 13.26 -8.81 10.79
N TYR A 299 13.10 -7.58 11.22
CA TYR A 299 12.37 -7.22 12.41
C TYR A 299 11.63 -5.91 12.24
N ASP A 300 10.50 -5.80 12.96
CA ASP A 300 9.63 -4.64 12.99
C ASP A 300 9.34 -4.23 14.43
N LEU A 301 9.28 -2.93 14.64
CA LEU A 301 8.81 -2.31 15.86
C LEU A 301 7.77 -1.24 15.50
N ASN A 302 6.60 -1.32 16.11
CA ASN A 302 5.56 -0.28 16.06
C ASN A 302 5.33 0.23 17.47
N ALA A 303 5.20 1.54 17.62
CA ALA A 303 4.87 2.16 18.88
C ALA A 303 3.89 3.32 18.65
N LYS A 304 2.88 3.43 19.51
CA LYS A 304 1.95 4.56 19.51
C LYS A 304 1.57 4.92 20.94
N ALA A 305 1.50 6.20 21.19
CA ALA A 305 1.00 6.74 22.45
C ALA A 305 0.05 7.89 22.16
N ASN A 306 -0.98 8.05 22.98
CA ASN A 306 -1.88 9.18 22.89
C ASN A 306 -2.28 9.70 24.27
N TYR A 307 -2.63 10.99 24.32
CA TYR A 307 -3.06 11.63 25.55
C TYR A 307 -4.09 12.73 25.28
N ASP A 308 -5.21 12.70 26.03
CA ASP A 308 -6.25 13.73 26.00
C ASP A 308 -5.92 14.79 27.09
N PHE A 309 -5.30 15.90 26.68
CA PHE A 309 -5.00 17.03 27.59
C PHE A 309 -6.27 17.71 28.07
N SER A 310 -7.23 17.90 27.14
CA SER A 310 -8.54 18.50 27.40
C SER A 310 -9.59 17.80 26.52
N PRO A 311 -10.90 18.07 26.70
CA PRO A 311 -11.92 17.62 25.76
C PRO A 311 -11.72 18.11 24.33
N LYS A 312 -10.93 19.18 24.12
CA LYS A 312 -10.64 19.78 22.83
C LYS A 312 -9.27 19.42 22.27
N ASP A 313 -8.31 19.03 23.13
CA ASP A 313 -6.91 18.86 22.75
C ASP A 313 -6.44 17.43 22.98
N LYS A 314 -5.97 16.79 21.92
CA LYS A 314 -5.40 15.45 21.97
C LYS A 314 -4.07 15.42 21.22
N LEU A 315 -3.10 14.72 21.81
CA LEU A 315 -1.80 14.50 21.19
C LEU A 315 -1.61 13.01 20.92
N TYR A 316 -1.05 12.72 19.76
CA TYR A 316 -0.66 11.37 19.36
C TYR A 316 0.80 11.37 18.92
N LEU A 317 1.52 10.37 19.33
CA LEU A 317 2.86 10.07 18.88
C LEU A 317 2.86 8.65 18.38
N SER A 318 3.22 8.44 17.12
CA SER A 318 3.34 7.10 16.52
C SER A 318 4.66 6.97 15.79
N GLY A 319 5.15 5.73 15.69
CA GLY A 319 6.38 5.43 14.98
C GLY A 319 6.44 3.97 14.55
N TYR A 320 7.13 3.75 13.46
CA TYR A 320 7.48 2.44 12.92
C TYR A 320 8.97 2.38 12.63
N PHE A 321 9.59 1.26 12.94
CA PHE A 321 10.95 0.95 12.54
C PHE A 321 11.03 -0.50 12.09
N GLY A 322 11.52 -0.74 10.87
CA GLY A 322 11.71 -2.07 10.34
C GLY A 322 13.01 -2.19 9.56
N ARG A 323 13.66 -3.32 9.65
CA ARG A 323 14.91 -3.57 8.95
C ARG A 323 15.03 -5.01 8.52
N ASP A 324 15.52 -5.18 7.29
CA ASP A 324 15.94 -6.44 6.71
C ASP A 324 17.45 -6.54 6.68
N LYS A 325 17.99 -7.74 6.92
CA LYS A 325 19.40 -8.04 6.78
C LYS A 325 19.60 -9.40 6.12
N PHE A 326 20.22 -9.38 4.96
CA PHE A 326 20.80 -10.54 4.30
C PHE A 326 22.32 -10.47 4.44
N TYR A 327 22.96 -11.59 4.70
CA TYR A 327 24.41 -11.72 4.70
C TYR A 327 24.82 -13.07 4.11
N ALA A 328 25.95 -13.07 3.41
CA ALA A 328 26.62 -14.25 2.92
C ALA A 328 28.12 -14.06 3.12
N ARG A 329 28.76 -14.95 3.88
CA ARG A 329 30.20 -14.98 4.14
C ARG A 329 30.79 -16.25 3.52
N ASP A 330 31.71 -16.08 2.60
CA ASP A 330 32.54 -17.14 2.05
C ASP A 330 33.84 -17.20 2.86
N ASN A 331 33.98 -18.27 3.64
CA ASN A 331 35.14 -18.44 4.51
C ASN A 331 36.37 -18.88 3.73
N THR A 332 36.24 -19.40 2.49
CA THR A 332 37.37 -19.80 1.64
C THR A 332 38.02 -18.60 0.97
N GLN A 333 37.22 -17.63 0.55
CA GLN A 333 37.67 -16.39 -0.09
C GLN A 333 37.78 -15.22 0.90
N ASN A 334 37.42 -15.45 2.16
CA ASN A 334 37.37 -14.45 3.21
C ASN A 334 36.54 -13.18 2.80
N THR A 335 35.48 -13.41 2.03
CA THR A 335 34.59 -12.35 1.54
C THR A 335 33.27 -12.35 2.27
N GLU A 336 32.74 -11.16 2.53
CA GLU A 336 31.40 -10.94 3.09
C GLU A 336 30.57 -10.06 2.18
N THR A 337 29.42 -10.55 1.75
CA THR A 337 28.44 -9.77 1.00
C THR A 337 27.20 -9.58 1.86
N GLY A 338 26.72 -8.35 1.95
CA GLY A 338 25.54 -7.99 2.73
C GLY A 338 24.57 -7.11 1.95
N LEU A 339 23.29 -7.27 2.26
CA LEU A 339 22.23 -6.39 1.78
C LEU A 339 21.34 -6.03 2.97
N ASN A 340 21.19 -4.74 3.23
CA ASN A 340 20.36 -4.21 4.29
C ASN A 340 19.40 -3.16 3.73
N TRP A 341 18.13 -3.21 4.15
CA TRP A 341 17.17 -2.15 3.84
C TRP A 341 16.15 -1.99 4.94
N GLY A 342 15.43 -0.88 4.94
CA GLY A 342 14.37 -0.69 5.91
C GLY A 342 13.81 0.72 5.91
N ASN A 343 12.73 0.88 6.68
CA ASN A 343 12.04 2.15 6.88
C ASN A 343 12.06 2.52 8.37
N ALA A 344 12.11 3.84 8.62
CA ALA A 344 11.80 4.43 9.90
C ALA A 344 10.78 5.55 9.69
N THR A 345 9.66 5.53 10.42
CA THR A 345 8.66 6.60 10.36
C THR A 345 8.30 7.10 11.74
N GLY A 346 7.92 8.36 11.83
CA GLY A 346 7.45 8.98 13.06
C GLY A 346 6.42 10.06 12.75
N THR A 347 5.35 10.12 13.53
CA THR A 347 4.31 11.16 13.42
C THR A 347 3.95 11.69 14.79
N LEU A 348 4.13 13.00 14.98
CA LEU A 348 3.59 13.75 16.11
C LEU A 348 2.37 14.52 15.62
N ARG A 349 1.22 14.28 16.21
CA ARG A 349 -0.07 14.82 15.76
C ARG A 349 -0.81 15.47 16.90
N TRP A 350 -1.24 16.71 16.69
CA TRP A 350 -2.11 17.44 17.59
C TRP A 350 -3.48 17.66 16.96
N ASN A 351 -4.52 17.11 17.60
CA ASN A 351 -5.90 17.37 17.23
C ASN A 351 -6.45 18.47 18.11
N HIS A 352 -7.10 19.47 17.50
CA HIS A 352 -7.76 20.56 18.22
C HIS A 352 -9.19 20.76 17.73
N LEU A 353 -10.13 20.81 18.68
CA LEU A 353 -11.54 21.09 18.44
C LEU A 353 -11.82 22.58 18.74
N PHE A 354 -11.84 23.43 17.74
CA PHE A 354 -12.16 24.86 17.90
C PHE A 354 -13.58 25.05 18.42
N ASN A 355 -14.54 24.37 17.78
CA ASN A 355 -15.95 24.36 18.19
C ASN A 355 -16.65 23.09 17.65
N GLN A 356 -17.98 22.96 17.83
CA GLN A 356 -18.70 21.77 17.45
C GLN A 356 -18.67 21.47 15.93
N LYS A 357 -18.32 22.45 15.08
CA LYS A 357 -18.30 22.34 13.62
C LYS A 357 -16.91 22.37 13.00
N LEU A 358 -15.88 22.77 13.76
CA LEU A 358 -14.55 23.00 13.24
C LEU A 358 -13.52 22.19 14.03
N PHE A 359 -12.94 21.20 13.37
CA PHE A 359 -11.91 20.30 13.89
C PHE A 359 -10.63 20.49 13.08
N SER A 360 -9.48 20.48 13.71
CA SER A 360 -8.19 20.56 13.04
C SER A 360 -7.24 19.47 13.48
N ASN A 361 -6.27 19.19 12.61
CA ASN A 361 -5.24 18.19 12.78
C ASN A 361 -3.91 18.73 12.25
N LEU A 362 -2.95 18.93 13.14
CA LEU A 362 -1.58 19.33 12.81
C LEU A 362 -0.65 18.14 13.02
N SER A 363 0.07 17.73 11.98
CA SER A 363 1.01 16.62 12.02
C SER A 363 2.41 17.05 11.59
N LEU A 364 3.40 16.69 12.39
CA LEU A 364 4.82 16.69 12.04
C LEU A 364 5.20 15.24 11.74
N ILE A 365 5.76 15.01 10.55
CA ILE A 365 5.96 13.67 10.03
C ILE A 365 7.40 13.51 9.58
N PHE A 366 7.98 12.38 9.96
CA PHE A 366 9.30 11.92 9.53
C PHE A 366 9.15 10.58 8.81
N SER A 367 9.88 10.41 7.69
CA SER A 367 10.03 9.13 7.00
C SER A 367 11.47 9.00 6.48
N ASP A 368 12.07 7.83 6.65
CA ASP A 368 13.43 7.54 6.18
C ASP A 368 13.45 6.12 5.63
N TYR A 369 13.74 5.98 4.35
CA TYR A 369 14.00 4.69 3.69
C TYR A 369 15.45 4.64 3.24
N LYS A 370 16.11 3.54 3.55
CA LYS A 370 17.49 3.29 3.14
C LYS A 370 17.67 1.86 2.69
N PHE A 371 18.54 1.67 1.72
CA PHE A 371 19.13 0.38 1.45
C PHE A 371 20.66 0.49 1.29
N GLN A 372 21.35 -0.60 1.55
CA GLN A 372 22.78 -0.72 1.46
C GLN A 372 23.16 -2.08 0.89
N ILE A 373 24.05 -2.08 -0.10
CA ILE A 373 24.78 -3.26 -0.54
C ILE A 373 26.22 -3.09 -0.06
N ALA A 374 26.79 -4.15 0.52
CA ALA A 374 28.17 -4.17 0.94
C ALA A 374 28.85 -5.43 0.41
N ALA A 375 30.06 -5.28 -0.11
CA ALA A 375 30.97 -6.38 -0.42
C ALA A 375 32.32 -6.05 0.26
N VAL A 376 32.76 -6.93 1.12
CA VAL A 376 33.97 -6.74 1.94
C VAL A 376 34.87 -7.96 1.77
N GLU A 377 36.13 -7.72 1.49
CA GLU A 377 37.18 -8.73 1.54
C GLU A 377 38.09 -8.44 2.74
N LYS A 378 38.38 -9.44 3.54
CA LYS A 378 39.21 -9.35 4.75
C LYS A 378 40.53 -10.01 4.52
N GLY A 379 41.60 -9.31 4.92
CA GLY A 379 42.95 -9.87 4.97
C GLY A 379 43.22 -10.73 6.21
N THR A 380 44.45 -11.09 6.38
CA THR A 380 44.98 -11.95 7.46
C THR A 380 44.68 -11.24 8.76
N ASN A 381 44.30 -10.82 9.48
CA ASN A 381 43.98 -10.16 10.78
C ASN A 381 42.59 -9.51 10.85
N ASP A 382 41.63 -10.02 10.10
CA ASP A 382 40.29 -9.46 9.98
C ASP A 382 40.23 -7.98 9.52
N ALA A 383 41.35 -7.40 9.06
CA ALA A 383 41.37 -6.06 8.50
C ALA A 383 40.68 -6.03 7.12
N GLU A 384 39.83 -5.04 6.89
CA GLU A 384 39.22 -4.84 5.57
C GLU A 384 40.31 -4.46 4.55
N THR A 385 40.62 -5.33 3.60
CA THR A 385 41.56 -5.07 2.48
C THR A 385 40.87 -4.42 1.29
N TYR A 386 39.60 -4.79 1.08
CA TYR A 386 38.75 -4.19 0.09
C TYR A 386 37.34 -4.03 0.65
N SER A 387 36.73 -2.89 0.51
CA SER A 387 35.32 -2.71 0.84
C SER A 387 34.62 -1.82 -0.16
N LEU A 388 33.53 -2.33 -0.74
CA LEU A 388 32.61 -1.58 -1.58
C LEU A 388 31.27 -1.48 -0.87
N ARG A 389 30.82 -0.26 -0.60
CA ARG A 389 29.50 0.01 -0.04
C ARG A 389 28.72 0.91 -0.98
N TYR A 390 27.57 0.42 -1.39
CA TYR A 390 26.61 1.19 -2.17
C TYR A 390 25.40 1.51 -1.29
N ASN A 391 25.07 2.78 -1.15
CA ASN A 391 23.96 3.24 -0.34
C ASN A 391 22.97 4.02 -1.21
N SER A 392 21.68 3.88 -0.95
CA SER A 392 20.64 4.71 -1.53
C SER A 392 19.48 4.90 -0.55
N GLY A 393 18.71 5.96 -0.76
CA GLY A 393 17.57 6.21 0.12
C GLY A 393 16.84 7.51 -0.18
N ILE A 394 15.78 7.71 0.60
CA ILE A 394 14.99 8.95 0.64
C ILE A 394 14.60 9.24 2.08
N ARG A 395 14.76 10.50 2.48
CA ARG A 395 14.37 10.99 3.80
C ARG A 395 13.47 12.20 3.66
N ASP A 396 12.37 12.18 4.41
CA ASP A 396 11.33 13.19 4.38
C ASP A 396 11.13 13.83 5.75
N PHE A 397 10.91 15.14 5.74
CA PHE A 397 10.35 15.91 6.84
C PHE A 397 9.12 16.63 6.33
N SER A 398 7.95 16.33 6.90
CA SER A 398 6.68 16.88 6.43
C SER A 398 5.92 17.58 7.53
N LEU A 399 5.29 18.69 7.15
CA LEU A 399 4.27 19.38 7.93
C LEU A 399 2.94 19.24 7.20
N LYS A 400 1.92 18.75 7.92
CA LYS A 400 0.55 18.62 7.39
C LYS A 400 -0.44 19.27 8.34
N TYR A 401 -1.31 20.13 7.81
CA TYR A 401 -2.37 20.76 8.56
C TYR A 401 -3.69 20.60 7.83
N ASP A 402 -4.62 19.90 8.45
CA ASP A 402 -5.95 19.61 7.92
C ASP A 402 -7.01 20.26 8.80
N VAL A 403 -8.07 20.75 8.19
CA VAL A 403 -9.23 21.33 8.86
C VAL A 403 -10.50 20.69 8.30
N ASP A 404 -11.30 20.07 9.18
CA ASP A 404 -12.64 19.56 8.89
C ASP A 404 -13.68 20.58 9.34
N TYR A 405 -14.52 21.06 8.43
CA TYR A 405 -15.56 22.03 8.70
C TYR A 405 -16.93 21.49 8.28
N TYR A 406 -17.86 21.45 9.23
CA TYR A 406 -19.22 20.93 9.07
C TYR A 406 -20.26 22.07 9.17
N PRO A 407 -20.40 22.95 8.13
CA PRO A 407 -21.29 24.09 8.19
C PRO A 407 -22.77 23.69 8.32
N THR A 408 -23.17 22.70 7.51
CA THR A 408 -24.53 22.16 7.45
C THR A 408 -24.50 20.65 7.29
N PRO A 409 -25.60 19.92 7.47
CA PRO A 409 -25.66 18.46 7.23
C PRO A 409 -25.40 18.07 5.78
N GLN A 410 -25.59 19.01 4.84
CA GLN A 410 -25.37 18.80 3.42
C GLN A 410 -23.90 18.95 3.00
N HIS A 411 -23.08 19.68 3.76
CA HIS A 411 -21.71 20.00 3.42
C HIS A 411 -20.74 19.51 4.48
N SER A 412 -19.73 18.78 4.04
CA SER A 412 -18.58 18.40 4.85
C SER A 412 -17.32 18.83 4.10
N VAL A 413 -16.83 20.00 4.48
CA VAL A 413 -15.66 20.63 3.84
C VAL A 413 -14.42 20.20 4.55
N ARG A 414 -13.41 19.77 3.80
CA ARG A 414 -12.05 19.54 4.29
C ARG A 414 -11.08 20.37 3.48
N MET A 415 -10.18 21.07 4.15
CA MET A 415 -9.13 21.86 3.53
C MET A 415 -7.82 21.65 4.27
N GLY A 416 -6.72 21.81 3.59
CA GLY A 416 -5.43 21.65 4.24
C GLY A 416 -4.25 22.04 3.39
N LEU A 417 -3.11 21.96 4.05
CA LEU A 417 -1.78 22.20 3.53
C LEU A 417 -0.89 21.02 3.91
N GLN A 418 -0.09 20.57 2.97
CA GLN A 418 1.00 19.62 3.23
C GLN A 418 2.25 20.13 2.54
N THR A 419 3.36 20.16 3.25
CA THR A 419 4.67 20.46 2.69
C THR A 419 5.66 19.40 3.15
N THR A 420 6.48 18.90 2.22
CA THR A 420 7.48 17.84 2.47
C THR A 420 8.81 18.26 1.88
N TYR A 421 9.82 18.29 2.72
CA TYR A 421 11.21 18.39 2.31
C TYR A 421 11.76 16.99 2.14
N HIS A 422 12.16 16.67 0.92
CA HIS A 422 12.76 15.38 0.56
C HIS A 422 14.26 15.54 0.40
N ARG A 423 15.02 14.61 0.97
CA ARG A 423 16.43 14.41 0.70
C ARG A 423 16.63 13.04 0.05
N PHE A 424 16.98 13.05 -1.21
CA PHE A 424 17.32 11.85 -1.95
C PHE A 424 18.82 11.59 -1.88
N THR A 425 19.16 10.33 -1.74
CA THR A 425 20.52 9.81 -1.97
C THR A 425 20.40 8.76 -3.07
N PRO A 426 20.37 9.15 -4.36
CA PRO A 426 20.12 8.20 -5.46
C PRO A 426 21.20 7.13 -5.56
N SER A 427 22.46 7.55 -5.32
CA SER A 427 23.55 6.60 -5.19
C SER A 427 24.69 7.23 -4.38
N ALA A 428 25.21 6.47 -3.43
CA ALA A 428 26.42 6.81 -2.70
C ALA A 428 27.34 5.59 -2.72
N VAL A 429 28.49 5.72 -3.36
CA VAL A 429 29.48 4.66 -3.46
C VAL A 429 30.65 5.01 -2.56
N VAL A 430 30.96 4.13 -1.62
CA VAL A 430 32.16 4.20 -0.77
C VAL A 430 33.03 3.01 -1.11
N LEU A 431 34.17 3.28 -1.72
CA LEU A 431 35.19 2.28 -2.04
C LEU A 431 36.43 2.54 -1.17
N GLN A 432 36.87 1.51 -0.48
CA GLN A 432 38.15 1.52 0.23
C GLN A 432 38.99 0.35 -0.25
N ASN A 433 40.19 0.63 -0.68
CA ASN A 433 41.16 -0.40 -1.07
C ASN A 433 42.50 -0.11 -0.35
N ALA A 434 42.75 -0.89 0.69
CA ALA A 434 43.94 -0.73 1.51
C ALA A 434 45.22 -1.12 0.76
N ILE A 435 45.14 -2.03 -0.22
CA ILE A 435 46.30 -2.52 -1.00
C ILE A 435 46.88 -1.41 -1.86
N ILE A 436 46.05 -0.59 -2.47
CA ILE A 436 46.47 0.53 -3.34
C ILE A 436 46.28 1.89 -2.68
N SER A 437 45.94 1.94 -1.39
CA SER A 437 45.69 3.14 -0.60
C SER A 437 44.65 4.09 -1.26
N GLN A 438 43.67 3.53 -1.93
CA GLN A 438 42.63 4.26 -2.62
C GLN A 438 41.35 4.30 -1.78
N SER A 439 40.80 5.50 -1.57
CA SER A 439 39.50 5.71 -0.94
C SER A 439 38.69 6.66 -1.81
N ILE A 440 37.45 6.23 -2.13
CA ILE A 440 36.48 7.03 -2.85
C ILE A 440 35.24 7.13 -1.95
N ASP A 441 34.88 8.33 -1.57
CA ASP A 441 33.64 8.64 -0.84
C ASP A 441 32.82 9.62 -1.69
N ASN A 442 31.83 9.08 -2.40
CA ASN A 442 30.98 9.86 -3.26
C ASN A 442 29.53 9.76 -2.76
N VAL A 443 29.08 10.78 -2.07
CA VAL A 443 27.71 10.92 -1.61
C VAL A 443 27.09 12.16 -2.26
N SER A 444 26.21 11.94 -3.24
CA SER A 444 25.42 13.02 -3.84
C SER A 444 24.02 13.02 -3.25
N ASN A 445 23.64 14.11 -2.60
CA ASN A 445 22.28 14.32 -2.11
C ASN A 445 21.54 15.30 -3.03
N ILE A 446 20.25 15.05 -3.25
CA ILE A 446 19.36 15.94 -4.00
C ILE A 446 18.23 16.34 -3.04
N ASP A 447 18.18 17.62 -2.73
CA ASP A 447 17.19 18.20 -1.85
C ASP A 447 16.07 18.86 -2.68
N VAL A 448 14.81 18.55 -2.37
CA VAL A 448 13.65 19.10 -3.06
C VAL A 448 12.52 19.38 -2.08
N LEU A 449 11.65 20.31 -2.45
CA LEU A 449 10.45 20.68 -1.71
C LEU A 449 9.21 20.31 -2.53
N GLU A 450 8.32 19.50 -1.96
CA GLU A 450 6.99 19.24 -2.49
C GLU A 450 5.95 19.82 -1.54
N SER A 451 5.04 20.65 -2.07
CA SER A 451 3.97 21.26 -1.28
C SER A 451 2.64 21.12 -1.99
N GLY A 452 1.56 21.09 -1.24
CA GLY A 452 0.22 21.05 -1.81
C GLY A 452 -0.78 21.70 -0.88
N ILE A 453 -1.61 22.58 -1.43
CA ILE A 453 -2.80 23.09 -0.76
C ILE A 453 -4.03 22.47 -1.41
N TYR A 454 -5.05 22.18 -0.62
CA TYR A 454 -6.25 21.54 -1.14
C TYR A 454 -7.50 22.02 -0.40
N ALA A 455 -8.62 21.93 -1.11
CA ALA A 455 -9.96 22.04 -0.56
C ALA A 455 -10.85 21.01 -1.24
N GLU A 456 -11.69 20.35 -0.47
CA GLU A 456 -12.68 19.39 -0.94
C GLU A 456 -13.98 19.53 -0.15
N ASP A 457 -15.12 19.33 -0.82
CA ASP A 457 -16.43 19.32 -0.20
C ASP A 457 -17.19 18.04 -0.55
N THR A 458 -17.65 17.35 0.48
CA THR A 458 -18.63 16.27 0.32
C THR A 458 -20.02 16.88 0.44
N TRP A 459 -20.63 17.13 -0.70
CA TRP A 459 -21.92 17.79 -0.84
C TRP A 459 -23.06 16.80 -1.08
N ARG A 460 -24.15 16.98 -0.35
CA ARG A 460 -25.39 16.20 -0.44
C ARG A 460 -26.55 17.10 -0.82
N PRO A 461 -26.69 17.50 -2.11
CA PRO A 461 -27.72 18.42 -2.55
C PRO A 461 -29.12 17.83 -2.41
N SER A 462 -29.24 16.52 -2.45
CA SER A 462 -30.51 15.81 -2.28
C SER A 462 -30.29 14.44 -1.62
N ASN A 463 -31.40 13.77 -1.29
CA ASN A 463 -31.37 12.40 -0.77
C ASN A 463 -30.85 11.37 -1.80
N ARG A 464 -30.83 11.74 -3.09
CA ARG A 464 -30.40 10.85 -4.16
C ARG A 464 -29.01 11.15 -4.71
N LEU A 465 -28.52 12.38 -4.54
CA LEU A 465 -27.25 12.81 -5.11
C LEU A 465 -26.26 13.13 -4.00
N ARG A 466 -25.09 12.53 -4.06
CA ARG A 466 -23.94 12.81 -3.21
C ARG A 466 -22.75 13.04 -4.13
N MET A 467 -21.97 14.06 -3.85
CA MET A 467 -20.81 14.46 -4.63
C MET A 467 -19.64 14.72 -3.70
N ASN A 468 -18.43 14.41 -4.15
CA ASN A 468 -17.22 14.93 -3.54
C ASN A 468 -16.45 15.65 -4.65
N GLY A 469 -16.31 16.96 -4.52
CA GLY A 469 -15.54 17.81 -5.42
C GLY A 469 -14.37 18.42 -4.70
N GLY A 470 -13.19 18.38 -5.31
CA GLY A 470 -11.98 18.93 -4.71
C GLY A 470 -10.99 19.44 -5.73
N LEU A 471 -10.18 20.38 -5.29
CA LEU A 471 -9.04 20.92 -6.02
C LEU A 471 -7.81 20.87 -5.13
N ARG A 472 -6.72 20.31 -5.65
CA ARG A 472 -5.38 20.42 -5.07
C ARG A 472 -4.51 21.23 -6.02
N LEU A 473 -3.75 22.14 -5.47
CA LEU A 473 -2.67 22.83 -6.18
C LEU A 473 -1.35 22.30 -5.61
N SER A 474 -0.60 21.56 -6.42
CA SER A 474 0.70 21.03 -6.03
C SER A 474 1.82 21.93 -6.55
N TYR A 475 2.84 22.09 -5.73
CA TYR A 475 4.06 22.83 -6.00
C TYR A 475 5.26 21.94 -5.73
N PHE A 476 6.18 21.92 -6.66
CA PHE A 476 7.45 21.20 -6.53
C PHE A 476 8.60 22.13 -6.90
N GLN A 477 9.66 22.12 -6.09
CA GLN A 477 10.88 22.86 -6.35
C GLN A 477 12.10 22.02 -5.99
N GLY A 478 13.04 21.91 -6.92
CA GLY A 478 14.29 21.20 -6.72
C GLY A 478 15.05 21.06 -8.04
N SER A 479 16.34 20.72 -7.98
CA SER A 479 17.19 20.49 -9.17
C SER A 479 17.14 21.63 -10.20
N GLY A 480 17.02 22.89 -9.73
CA GLY A 480 16.97 24.08 -10.60
C GLY A 480 15.64 24.35 -11.30
N VAL A 481 14.59 23.57 -11.02
CA VAL A 481 13.26 23.71 -11.65
C VAL A 481 12.14 23.87 -10.62
N GLY A 482 11.05 24.51 -11.06
CA GLY A 482 9.82 24.63 -10.29
C GLY A 482 8.60 24.26 -11.14
N TYR A 483 7.67 23.52 -10.54
CA TYR A 483 6.41 23.13 -11.19
C TYR A 483 5.22 23.49 -10.30
N ILE A 484 4.18 24.07 -10.89
CA ILE A 484 2.88 24.28 -10.25
C ILE A 484 1.84 23.55 -11.08
N ARG A 485 1.03 22.68 -10.46
CA ARG A 485 0.06 21.84 -11.14
C ARG A 485 -1.28 21.83 -10.40
N PRO A 486 -2.40 22.22 -11.07
CA PRO A 486 -3.75 22.01 -10.54
C PRO A 486 -4.17 20.54 -10.72
N GLU A 487 -4.84 20.01 -9.71
CA GLU A 487 -5.32 18.60 -9.66
C GLU A 487 -6.81 18.60 -9.30
N PRO A 488 -7.72 18.87 -10.25
CA PRO A 488 -9.15 18.77 -10.02
C PRO A 488 -9.57 17.30 -9.88
N ARG A 489 -10.48 17.04 -8.95
CA ARG A 489 -11.05 15.73 -8.67
C ARG A 489 -12.51 15.84 -8.34
N ILE A 490 -13.31 14.94 -8.89
CA ILE A 490 -14.74 14.88 -8.64
C ILE A 490 -15.18 13.42 -8.59
N SER A 491 -16.06 13.11 -7.66
CA SER A 491 -16.79 11.85 -7.64
C SER A 491 -18.24 12.11 -7.28
N ALA A 492 -19.14 11.34 -7.83
CA ALA A 492 -20.56 11.47 -7.61
C ALA A 492 -21.23 10.11 -7.51
N ALA A 493 -22.22 9.99 -6.66
CA ALA A 493 -23.10 8.83 -6.55
C ALA A 493 -24.56 9.29 -6.66
N PHE A 494 -25.28 8.71 -7.59
CA PHE A 494 -26.72 8.93 -7.79
C PHE A 494 -27.49 7.67 -7.37
N THR A 495 -28.30 7.78 -6.33
CA THR A 495 -29.16 6.72 -5.81
C THR A 495 -30.39 6.56 -6.69
N VAL A 496 -30.42 5.47 -7.47
CA VAL A 496 -31.54 5.12 -8.36
C VAL A 496 -32.67 4.48 -7.54
N LYS A 497 -32.30 3.56 -6.64
CA LYS A 497 -33.18 2.91 -5.64
C LYS A 497 -32.45 2.91 -4.29
N PRO A 498 -33.16 2.70 -3.17
CA PRO A 498 -32.53 2.72 -1.82
C PRO A 498 -31.35 1.76 -1.64
N ASP A 499 -31.20 0.77 -2.51
CA ASP A 499 -30.16 -0.26 -2.50
C ASP A 499 -29.29 -0.26 -3.75
N LEU A 500 -29.51 0.69 -4.69
CA LEU A 500 -28.82 0.75 -5.98
C LEU A 500 -28.37 2.17 -6.31
N SER A 501 -27.11 2.35 -6.62
CA SER A 501 -26.55 3.61 -7.09
C SER A 501 -25.67 3.46 -8.32
N VAL A 502 -25.65 4.50 -9.13
CA VAL A 502 -24.68 4.71 -10.21
C VAL A 502 -23.66 5.71 -9.73
N LYS A 503 -22.39 5.45 -9.99
CA LYS A 503 -21.27 6.26 -9.55
C LYS A 503 -20.39 6.66 -10.72
N ALA A 504 -19.80 7.85 -10.63
CA ALA A 504 -18.84 8.35 -11.62
C ALA A 504 -17.72 9.09 -10.89
N SER A 505 -16.49 9.02 -11.44
CA SER A 505 -15.38 9.81 -10.93
C SER A 505 -14.44 10.25 -12.04
N TYR A 506 -13.82 11.41 -11.83
CA TYR A 506 -12.70 11.93 -12.61
C TYR A 506 -11.62 12.44 -11.66
N ALA A 507 -10.36 12.18 -11.98
CA ALA A 507 -9.23 12.72 -11.26
C ALA A 507 -8.05 12.99 -12.19
N LEU A 508 -7.40 14.14 -11.98
CA LEU A 508 -6.10 14.49 -12.50
C LEU A 508 -5.09 14.45 -11.35
N MET A 509 -3.99 13.76 -11.54
CA MET A 509 -2.99 13.48 -10.51
C MET A 509 -1.59 13.70 -11.06
N ASN A 510 -0.68 14.24 -10.23
CA ASN A 510 0.73 14.41 -10.57
C ASN A 510 1.62 13.71 -9.54
N GLN A 511 2.80 13.29 -9.98
CA GLN A 511 3.81 12.62 -9.16
C GLN A 511 5.18 13.21 -9.45
N TYR A 512 5.93 13.54 -8.38
CA TYR A 512 7.24 14.19 -8.44
C TYR A 512 8.37 13.30 -7.94
N VAL A 513 8.04 12.23 -7.24
CA VAL A 513 8.97 11.24 -6.67
C VAL A 513 8.79 9.92 -7.42
N HIS A 514 9.85 9.41 -8.04
CA HIS A 514 9.81 8.27 -8.95
C HIS A 514 10.65 7.12 -8.43
N LEU A 515 10.28 5.88 -8.77
CA LEU A 515 11.07 4.69 -8.52
C LEU A 515 11.62 4.16 -9.84
N LEU A 516 12.92 4.07 -9.95
CA LEU A 516 13.60 3.44 -11.07
C LEU A 516 13.77 1.95 -10.77
N SER A 517 13.06 1.11 -11.50
CA SER A 517 13.07 -0.35 -11.33
C SER A 517 13.47 -1.05 -12.63
N ASN A 518 14.53 -1.84 -12.59
CA ASN A 518 14.95 -2.67 -13.73
C ASN A 518 13.98 -3.82 -14.01
N THR A 519 13.33 -4.31 -12.96
CA THR A 519 12.47 -5.49 -13.04
C THR A 519 11.00 -5.16 -13.11
N GLY A 520 10.62 -3.91 -12.79
CA GLY A 520 9.22 -3.50 -12.61
C GLY A 520 8.54 -4.17 -11.42
N ILE A 521 9.31 -4.76 -10.50
CA ILE A 521 8.79 -5.54 -9.35
C ILE A 521 8.81 -4.72 -8.05
N GLY A 522 9.63 -3.65 -7.98
CA GLY A 522 9.83 -2.87 -6.75
C GLY A 522 10.73 -3.59 -5.76
N LEU A 523 11.95 -3.93 -6.19
CA LEU A 523 12.97 -4.53 -5.32
C LEU A 523 13.57 -3.49 -4.37
N PRO A 524 14.13 -3.88 -3.23
CA PRO A 524 14.81 -2.94 -2.33
C PRO A 524 16.01 -2.23 -2.99
N THR A 525 16.55 -2.79 -4.06
CA THR A 525 17.65 -2.20 -4.85
C THR A 525 17.18 -1.14 -5.86
N ASP A 526 15.88 -0.94 -6.02
CA ASP A 526 15.33 0.09 -6.90
C ASP A 526 15.56 1.49 -6.31
N LEU A 527 15.77 2.49 -7.18
CA LEU A 527 16.21 3.83 -6.78
C LEU A 527 15.05 4.83 -6.72
N TRP A 528 14.94 5.54 -5.62
CA TRP A 528 14.06 6.70 -5.51
C TRP A 528 14.78 7.95 -6.03
N VAL A 529 14.14 8.64 -6.97
CA VAL A 529 14.69 9.82 -7.64
C VAL A 529 13.62 10.92 -7.76
N PRO A 530 14.02 12.21 -7.71
CA PRO A 530 13.07 13.31 -7.88
C PRO A 530 12.83 13.64 -9.36
N THR A 531 11.81 14.41 -9.62
CA THR A 531 11.62 15.18 -10.84
C THR A 531 12.77 16.18 -11.02
N THR A 532 13.21 16.36 -12.28
CA THR A 532 14.25 17.32 -12.69
C THR A 532 13.80 18.12 -13.92
N ASP A 533 14.68 18.93 -14.50
CA ASP A 533 14.45 19.61 -15.79
C ASP A 533 14.33 18.61 -16.96
N ARG A 534 15.03 17.48 -16.87
CA ARG A 534 15.06 16.42 -17.89
C ARG A 534 13.96 15.37 -17.66
N VAL A 535 13.68 15.06 -16.41
CA VAL A 535 12.62 14.11 -16.02
C VAL A 535 11.45 14.88 -15.44
N LYS A 536 10.46 15.15 -16.30
CA LYS A 536 9.28 15.94 -15.97
C LYS A 536 8.35 15.19 -15.00
N PRO A 537 7.51 15.90 -14.22
CA PRO A 537 6.50 15.26 -13.38
C PRO A 537 5.64 14.28 -14.18
N GLN A 538 5.47 13.08 -13.65
CA GLN A 538 4.49 12.14 -14.20
C GLN A 538 3.08 12.65 -13.93
N GLN A 539 2.18 12.44 -14.88
CA GLN A 539 0.79 12.86 -14.79
C GLN A 539 -0.15 11.73 -15.20
N SER A 540 -1.25 11.59 -14.50
CA SER A 540 -2.29 10.63 -14.83
C SER A 540 -3.67 11.29 -14.80
N GLN A 541 -4.51 10.92 -15.76
CA GLN A 541 -5.93 11.24 -15.77
C GLN A 541 -6.72 9.93 -15.76
N GLN A 542 -7.73 9.87 -14.91
CA GLN A 542 -8.59 8.69 -14.81
C GLN A 542 -10.05 9.08 -14.78
N VAL A 543 -10.86 8.39 -15.58
CA VAL A 543 -12.33 8.38 -15.52
C VAL A 543 -12.77 6.99 -15.08
N ALA A 544 -13.75 6.91 -14.20
CA ALA A 544 -14.39 5.66 -13.84
C ALA A 544 -15.91 5.83 -13.73
N LEU A 545 -16.63 4.76 -14.12
CA LEU A 545 -18.08 4.64 -14.01
C LEU A 545 -18.40 3.31 -13.33
N GLY A 546 -19.44 3.27 -12.51
CA GLY A 546 -19.77 2.03 -11.82
C GLY A 546 -21.18 2.01 -11.24
N VAL A 547 -21.56 0.82 -10.82
CA VAL A 547 -22.83 0.52 -10.17
C VAL A 547 -22.54 -0.18 -8.85
N ALA A 548 -23.20 0.25 -7.79
CA ALA A 548 -23.15 -0.41 -6.48
C ALA A 548 -24.55 -0.81 -6.04
N LYS A 549 -24.71 -2.08 -5.65
CA LYS A 549 -25.96 -2.64 -5.15
C LYS A 549 -25.78 -3.35 -3.84
N ASP A 550 -26.56 -2.98 -2.85
CA ASP A 550 -26.59 -3.61 -1.53
C ASP A 550 -27.82 -4.54 -1.42
N PHE A 551 -27.56 -5.81 -1.10
CA PHE A 551 -28.60 -6.81 -0.79
C PHE A 551 -28.69 -6.93 0.74
N SER A 552 -29.38 -5.97 1.37
CA SER A 552 -29.41 -5.81 2.82
C SER A 552 -29.87 -7.08 3.56
N ASP A 553 -30.87 -7.79 3.01
CA ASP A 553 -31.41 -9.03 3.60
C ASP A 553 -30.36 -10.16 3.68
N LYS A 554 -29.39 -10.15 2.78
CA LYS A 554 -28.35 -11.19 2.67
C LYS A 554 -26.99 -10.71 3.20
N GLY A 555 -26.88 -9.41 3.55
CA GLY A 555 -25.62 -8.78 3.93
C GLY A 555 -24.56 -8.84 2.82
N LEU A 556 -24.97 -8.79 1.56
CA LEU A 556 -24.14 -8.82 0.35
C LEU A 556 -24.09 -7.44 -0.29
N THR A 557 -22.94 -7.09 -0.85
CA THR A 557 -22.73 -5.90 -1.67
C THR A 557 -22.10 -6.32 -3.00
N LEU A 558 -22.64 -5.86 -4.11
CA LEU A 558 -22.10 -6.01 -5.45
C LEU A 558 -21.63 -4.65 -5.96
N THR A 559 -20.39 -4.54 -6.41
CA THR A 559 -19.89 -3.39 -7.17
C THR A 559 -19.37 -3.85 -8.52
N VAL A 560 -19.70 -3.08 -9.56
CA VAL A 560 -19.19 -3.25 -10.92
C VAL A 560 -18.66 -1.91 -11.38
N GLU A 561 -17.38 -1.84 -11.75
CA GLU A 561 -16.73 -0.60 -12.15
C GLU A 561 -15.98 -0.79 -13.46
N GLY A 562 -16.07 0.21 -14.35
CA GLY A 562 -15.23 0.34 -15.53
C GLY A 562 -14.35 1.58 -15.41
N TYR A 563 -13.11 1.52 -15.90
CA TYR A 563 -12.19 2.65 -15.85
C TYR A 563 -11.40 2.81 -17.13
N TYR A 564 -10.98 4.05 -17.39
CA TYR A 564 -9.98 4.40 -18.40
C TYR A 564 -8.99 5.40 -17.80
N LYS A 565 -7.70 5.10 -17.93
CA LYS A 565 -6.59 5.87 -17.36
C LYS A 565 -5.53 6.14 -18.42
N THR A 566 -5.08 7.38 -18.51
CA THR A 566 -3.91 7.80 -19.30
C THR A 566 -2.78 8.23 -18.37
N MET A 567 -1.56 7.99 -18.80
CA MET A 567 -0.33 8.35 -18.07
C MET A 567 0.64 9.02 -19.03
N ASN A 568 1.20 10.15 -18.62
CA ASN A 568 2.20 10.90 -19.37
C ASN A 568 3.48 11.04 -18.56
N ASN A 569 4.62 11.14 -19.26
CA ASN A 569 5.94 11.26 -18.67
C ASN A 569 6.32 10.09 -17.74
N ILE A 570 5.73 8.90 -17.95
CA ILE A 570 6.20 7.71 -17.21
C ILE A 570 7.64 7.43 -17.63
N ILE A 571 8.45 6.97 -16.68
CA ILE A 571 9.87 6.72 -16.91
C ILE A 571 10.19 5.23 -16.87
N ASN A 572 11.18 4.84 -17.65
CA ASN A 572 11.74 3.49 -17.65
C ASN A 572 13.24 3.58 -17.97
N TYR A 573 14.00 2.55 -17.62
CA TYR A 573 15.37 2.42 -18.06
C TYR A 573 15.45 2.25 -19.59
N LYS A 574 16.49 2.82 -20.17
CA LYS A 574 16.90 2.51 -21.55
C LYS A 574 17.34 1.05 -21.64
N GLU A 575 17.34 0.48 -22.84
CA GLU A 575 17.82 -0.89 -23.02
C GLU A 575 19.27 -1.05 -22.55
N GLY A 576 19.51 -2.08 -21.74
CA GLY A 576 20.83 -2.38 -21.16
C GLY A 576 21.29 -1.46 -20.04
N ALA A 577 20.53 -0.43 -19.68
CA ALA A 577 20.89 0.45 -18.58
C ALA A 577 20.58 -0.19 -17.22
N SER A 578 21.51 -0.01 -16.26
CA SER A 578 21.35 -0.43 -14.86
C SER A 578 22.27 0.39 -13.97
N PHE A 579 21.82 0.74 -12.76
CA PHE A 579 22.65 1.40 -11.75
C PHE A 579 23.62 0.45 -11.03
N LEU A 580 23.32 -0.82 -11.01
CA LEU A 580 24.18 -1.83 -10.36
C LEU A 580 25.39 -2.20 -11.23
N LEU A 581 25.38 -1.83 -12.51
CA LEU A 581 26.50 -2.04 -13.43
C LEU A 581 27.45 -0.84 -13.40
N ILE A 582 28.04 -0.53 -12.27
CA ILE A 582 29.16 0.37 -12.18
C ILE A 582 30.38 -0.43 -12.63
N ASN A 583 30.67 -0.37 -13.93
CA ASN A 583 31.86 -1.06 -14.49
C ASN A 583 33.17 -0.50 -13.93
N ASP A 584 33.17 0.74 -13.46
CA ASP A 584 34.28 1.44 -12.84
C ASP A 584 33.75 2.32 -11.69
N PRO A 585 33.99 1.96 -10.43
CA PRO A 585 33.58 2.75 -9.27
C PRO A 585 34.15 4.17 -9.25
N THR A 586 35.28 4.40 -9.94
CA THR A 586 35.91 5.72 -10.02
C THR A 586 35.12 6.69 -10.90
N GLN A 587 34.29 6.17 -11.81
CA GLN A 587 33.41 6.95 -12.70
C GLN A 587 32.02 7.20 -12.09
N ALA A 588 31.73 6.70 -10.88
CA ALA A 588 30.41 6.82 -10.25
C ALA A 588 29.94 8.29 -10.11
N ASN A 589 30.88 9.24 -10.04
CA ASN A 589 30.60 10.68 -9.99
C ASN A 589 30.04 11.26 -11.29
N ASN A 590 30.31 10.62 -12.43
CA ASN A 590 30.03 11.18 -13.75
C ASN A 590 28.73 10.61 -14.36
N VAL A 591 28.14 9.58 -13.76
CA VAL A 591 26.93 8.95 -14.27
C VAL A 591 25.72 9.68 -13.71
N ARG A 592 25.09 10.51 -14.53
CA ARG A 592 23.78 11.08 -14.20
C ARG A 592 22.71 10.01 -14.43
N TRP A 593 21.89 9.75 -13.45
CA TRP A 593 20.82 8.74 -13.54
C TRP A 593 19.84 9.06 -14.68
N GLU A 594 19.62 10.35 -15.01
CA GLU A 594 18.76 10.80 -16.11
C GLU A 594 19.23 10.31 -17.48
N ASP A 595 20.53 10.06 -17.66
CA ASP A 595 21.08 9.56 -18.94
C ASP A 595 20.65 8.12 -19.22
N ASN A 596 20.33 7.37 -18.17
CA ASN A 596 19.95 5.97 -18.24
C ASN A 596 18.42 5.74 -18.35
N VAL A 597 17.63 6.81 -18.37
CA VAL A 597 16.17 6.71 -18.42
C VAL A 597 15.59 7.35 -19.66
N THR A 598 14.42 6.92 -20.03
CA THR A 598 13.59 7.50 -21.09
C THR A 598 12.18 7.75 -20.57
N ALA A 599 11.54 8.78 -21.11
CA ALA A 599 10.17 9.14 -20.76
C ALA A 599 9.19 8.69 -21.85
N GLY A 600 8.01 8.27 -21.43
CA GLY A 600 6.99 7.77 -22.33
C GLY A 600 5.59 8.07 -21.86
N ARG A 601 4.63 7.43 -22.50
CA ARG A 601 3.21 7.48 -22.17
C ARG A 601 2.64 6.08 -21.98
N GLY A 602 1.54 6.01 -21.23
CA GLY A 602 0.84 4.76 -21.01
C GLY A 602 -0.66 4.95 -20.94
N TRP A 603 -1.39 3.88 -21.11
CA TRP A 603 -2.83 3.85 -20.91
C TRP A 603 -3.27 2.50 -20.33
N SER A 604 -4.29 2.54 -19.51
CA SER A 604 -4.86 1.36 -18.88
C SER A 604 -6.38 1.47 -18.81
N TYR A 605 -7.07 0.36 -19.10
CA TYR A 605 -8.52 0.29 -19.02
C TYR A 605 -8.98 -1.11 -18.62
N GLY A 606 -10.17 -1.18 -18.03
CA GLY A 606 -10.67 -2.46 -17.56
C GLY A 606 -12.04 -2.38 -16.91
N ALA A 607 -12.52 -3.56 -16.51
CA ALA A 607 -13.74 -3.76 -15.75
C ALA A 607 -13.44 -4.59 -14.50
N GLU A 608 -14.04 -4.21 -13.39
CA GLU A 608 -13.85 -4.79 -12.06
C GLU A 608 -15.20 -5.20 -11.47
N PHE A 609 -15.27 -6.41 -10.91
CA PHE A 609 -16.48 -6.95 -10.26
C PHE A 609 -16.09 -7.38 -8.86
N LEU A 610 -16.82 -6.94 -7.85
CA LEU A 610 -16.66 -7.35 -6.47
C LEU A 610 -18.03 -7.71 -5.87
N LEU A 611 -18.17 -8.95 -5.46
CA LEU A 611 -19.27 -9.42 -4.61
C LEU A 611 -18.71 -9.70 -3.23
N GLN A 612 -19.14 -8.96 -2.20
CA GLN A 612 -18.61 -9.03 -0.85
C GLN A 612 -19.69 -9.31 0.19
N LYS A 613 -19.37 -10.16 1.15
CA LYS A 613 -20.17 -10.40 2.37
C LYS A 613 -19.29 -10.15 3.61
N LYS A 614 -19.62 -9.10 4.38
CA LYS A 614 -18.79 -8.67 5.52
C LYS A 614 -19.16 -9.33 6.85
N VAL A 615 -20.39 -9.79 7.01
CA VAL A 615 -20.94 -10.26 8.29
C VAL A 615 -21.64 -11.61 8.15
N GLY A 616 -21.79 -12.33 9.27
CA GLY A 616 -22.46 -13.64 9.38
C GLY A 616 -21.47 -14.80 9.52
N ARG A 617 -21.99 -16.02 9.72
CA ARG A 617 -21.17 -17.25 9.82
C ARG A 617 -20.32 -17.50 8.59
N PHE A 618 -20.85 -17.14 7.43
CA PHE A 618 -20.07 -17.12 6.17
C PHE A 618 -19.80 -15.67 5.80
N SER A 619 -18.53 -15.33 5.59
CA SER A 619 -18.05 -14.04 5.10
C SER A 619 -16.96 -14.23 4.04
N GLY A 620 -16.65 -13.20 3.28
CA GLY A 620 -15.67 -13.28 2.22
C GLY A 620 -16.07 -12.48 0.99
N TRP A 621 -15.39 -12.73 -0.14
CA TRP A 621 -15.67 -12.04 -1.40
C TRP A 621 -15.27 -12.85 -2.62
N ALA A 622 -15.86 -12.48 -3.74
CA ALA A 622 -15.48 -12.89 -5.08
C ALA A 622 -15.11 -11.65 -5.88
N GLY A 623 -13.88 -11.57 -6.34
CA GLY A 623 -13.34 -10.49 -7.16
C GLY A 623 -12.98 -10.97 -8.55
N TYR A 624 -13.26 -10.16 -9.58
CA TYR A 624 -12.82 -10.40 -10.94
C TYR A 624 -12.38 -9.10 -11.59
N THR A 625 -11.26 -9.15 -12.30
CA THR A 625 -10.71 -8.04 -13.08
C THR A 625 -10.45 -8.47 -14.50
N LEU A 626 -10.93 -7.69 -15.44
CA LEU A 626 -10.56 -7.74 -16.84
C LEU A 626 -9.85 -6.44 -17.20
N SER A 627 -8.56 -6.48 -17.60
CA SER A 627 -7.78 -5.25 -17.81
C SER A 627 -6.72 -5.36 -18.89
N TRP A 628 -6.35 -4.18 -19.41
CA TRP A 628 -5.27 -3.97 -20.37
C TRP A 628 -4.45 -2.79 -19.92
N THR A 629 -3.12 -2.93 -19.98
CA THR A 629 -2.17 -1.84 -19.75
C THR A 629 -1.13 -1.86 -20.85
N GLN A 630 -0.86 -0.71 -21.45
CA GLN A 630 0.17 -0.56 -22.49
C GLN A 630 1.03 0.67 -22.21
N TRP A 631 2.29 0.55 -22.57
CA TRP A 631 3.29 1.63 -22.50
C TRP A 631 3.91 1.88 -23.86
N GLN A 632 4.33 3.11 -24.11
CA GLN A 632 5.03 3.51 -25.33
C GLN A 632 6.12 4.52 -24.99
N PHE A 633 7.34 4.21 -25.40
CA PHE A 633 8.53 5.05 -25.26
C PHE A 633 9.23 5.16 -26.62
N ALA A 634 9.75 6.33 -26.96
CA ALA A 634 10.43 6.52 -28.25
C ALA A 634 11.70 5.65 -28.38
N GLU A 635 12.42 5.46 -27.28
CA GLU A 635 13.70 4.75 -27.24
C GLU A 635 13.58 3.26 -26.85
N LEU A 636 12.38 2.75 -26.63
CA LEU A 636 12.14 1.36 -26.27
C LEU A 636 11.22 0.68 -27.27
N ASN A 637 11.45 -0.60 -27.52
CA ASN A 637 10.61 -1.42 -28.41
C ASN A 637 10.42 -0.81 -29.83
N GLY A 638 11.45 -0.11 -30.33
CA GLY A 638 11.36 0.60 -31.61
C GLY A 638 10.27 1.67 -31.68
N GLY A 639 9.89 2.28 -30.56
CA GLY A 639 8.82 3.25 -30.49
C GLY A 639 7.40 2.66 -30.50
N GLN A 640 7.27 1.34 -30.59
CA GLN A 640 5.98 0.64 -30.61
C GLN A 640 5.42 0.40 -29.19
N PRO A 641 4.10 0.41 -29.01
CA PRO A 641 3.49 0.06 -27.75
C PRO A 641 3.83 -1.37 -27.30
N PHE A 642 3.99 -1.56 -25.99
CA PHE A 642 4.21 -2.87 -25.39
C PHE A 642 3.50 -3.00 -24.03
N TYR A 643 3.32 -4.22 -23.57
CA TYR A 643 2.71 -4.49 -22.27
C TYR A 643 3.75 -4.43 -21.15
N PRO A 644 3.50 -3.75 -20.02
CA PRO A 644 4.37 -3.86 -18.86
C PRO A 644 4.30 -5.28 -18.26
N ARG A 645 5.34 -5.67 -17.55
CA ARG A 645 5.52 -7.04 -17.04
C ARG A 645 4.36 -7.54 -16.16
N TYR A 646 3.67 -6.66 -15.46
CA TYR A 646 2.55 -7.00 -14.59
C TYR A 646 1.19 -7.00 -15.29
N ASP A 647 1.13 -6.72 -16.60
CA ASP A 647 -0.12 -6.75 -17.36
C ASP A 647 -0.70 -8.16 -17.40
N ARG A 648 -1.94 -8.31 -16.90
CA ARG A 648 -2.74 -9.53 -16.93
C ARG A 648 -4.12 -9.23 -17.46
N ARG A 649 -4.66 -10.17 -18.25
CA ARG A 649 -6.00 -10.01 -18.84
C ARG A 649 -7.09 -10.31 -17.84
N HIS A 650 -7.01 -11.48 -17.23
CA HIS A 650 -8.00 -11.96 -16.28
C HIS A 650 -7.33 -12.19 -14.94
N ASP A 651 -7.92 -11.69 -13.88
CA ASP A 651 -7.55 -11.98 -12.49
C ASP A 651 -8.82 -12.27 -11.69
N VAL A 652 -8.85 -13.41 -10.99
CA VAL A 652 -9.98 -13.88 -10.18
C VAL A 652 -9.47 -14.17 -8.79
N SER A 653 -10.20 -13.73 -7.77
CA SER A 653 -9.93 -14.05 -6.37
C SER A 653 -11.23 -14.45 -5.68
N LEU A 654 -11.26 -15.64 -5.10
CA LEU A 654 -12.37 -16.14 -4.30
C LEU A 654 -11.86 -16.34 -2.87
N VAL A 655 -12.50 -15.67 -1.92
CA VAL A 655 -12.17 -15.75 -0.50
C VAL A 655 -13.40 -16.17 0.28
N GLY A 656 -13.31 -17.26 1.02
CA GLY A 656 -14.37 -17.75 1.87
C GLY A 656 -13.86 -17.98 3.31
N ILE A 657 -14.62 -17.50 4.28
CA ILE A 657 -14.39 -17.67 5.71
C ILE A 657 -15.69 -18.23 6.29
N TYR A 658 -15.62 -19.38 6.94
CA TYR A 658 -16.78 -20.03 7.55
C TYR A 658 -16.54 -20.33 9.03
N GLU A 659 -17.31 -19.70 9.90
CA GLU A 659 -17.30 -19.98 11.33
C GLU A 659 -18.19 -21.20 11.61
N LEU A 660 -17.58 -22.39 11.54
CA LEU A 660 -18.27 -23.66 11.77
C LEU A 660 -18.88 -23.71 13.19
N SER A 661 -18.11 -23.20 14.15
CA SER A 661 -18.53 -23.07 15.54
C SER A 661 -17.73 -21.96 16.24
N LYS A 662 -18.05 -21.64 17.50
CA LYS A 662 -17.23 -20.73 18.33
C LYS A 662 -15.79 -21.22 18.53
N ARG A 663 -15.50 -22.48 18.20
CA ARG A 663 -14.18 -23.10 18.39
C ARG A 663 -13.42 -23.34 17.09
N ILE A 664 -14.10 -23.32 15.95
CA ILE A 664 -13.49 -23.71 14.67
C ILE A 664 -13.89 -22.71 13.60
N THR A 665 -12.89 -22.10 12.96
CA THR A 665 -13.03 -21.27 11.77
C THR A 665 -12.29 -21.94 10.62
N LEU A 666 -12.96 -22.10 9.49
CA LEU A 666 -12.41 -22.58 8.23
C LEU A 666 -12.25 -21.39 7.29
N SER A 667 -11.17 -21.35 6.54
CA SER A 667 -11.00 -20.35 5.50
C SER A 667 -10.30 -20.92 4.26
N ALA A 668 -10.67 -20.39 3.12
CA ALA A 668 -10.13 -20.80 1.82
C ALA A 668 -9.96 -19.60 0.91
N VAL A 669 -8.90 -19.63 0.11
CA VAL A 669 -8.59 -18.62 -0.91
C VAL A 669 -8.24 -19.33 -2.20
N TRP A 670 -8.96 -19.05 -3.27
CA TRP A 670 -8.58 -19.48 -4.60
C TRP A 670 -8.30 -18.27 -5.48
N ILE A 671 -7.20 -18.37 -6.23
CA ILE A 671 -6.70 -17.31 -7.08
C ILE A 671 -6.45 -17.88 -8.46
N TYR A 672 -6.82 -17.13 -9.48
CA TYR A 672 -6.46 -17.39 -10.87
C TYR A 672 -6.04 -16.09 -11.54
N GLY A 673 -4.98 -16.12 -12.34
CA GLY A 673 -4.54 -15.00 -13.18
C GLY A 673 -3.94 -15.50 -14.47
N THR A 674 -4.25 -14.86 -15.60
CA THR A 674 -3.54 -15.11 -16.86
C THR A 674 -2.06 -14.72 -16.74
N GLY A 675 -1.22 -15.30 -17.58
CA GLY A 675 0.22 -15.13 -17.52
C GLY A 675 0.68 -13.67 -17.71
N ASN A 676 1.74 -13.30 -17.01
CA ASN A 676 2.41 -12.02 -17.14
C ASN A 676 3.06 -11.86 -18.52
N ALA A 677 3.21 -10.62 -18.96
CA ALA A 677 3.99 -10.26 -20.15
C ALA A 677 5.48 -10.25 -19.83
N LEU A 678 6.30 -11.00 -20.54
CA LEU A 678 7.72 -11.11 -20.28
C LEU A 678 8.53 -10.94 -21.58
N THR A 679 9.74 -10.44 -21.45
CA THR A 679 10.79 -10.56 -22.47
C THR A 679 11.62 -11.79 -22.14
N VAL A 680 11.65 -12.76 -23.04
CA VAL A 680 12.48 -13.96 -22.91
C VAL A 680 13.49 -13.99 -24.06
N PRO A 681 14.68 -14.55 -23.87
CA PRO A 681 15.64 -14.69 -24.95
C PRO A 681 15.07 -15.52 -26.10
N VAL A 682 15.24 -15.05 -27.33
CA VAL A 682 14.79 -15.72 -28.57
C VAL A 682 15.92 -16.57 -29.15
N GLY A 683 17.16 -16.29 -28.74
CA GLY A 683 18.35 -16.99 -29.17
C GLY A 683 19.50 -16.83 -28.20
N ARG A 684 20.57 -17.56 -28.46
CA ARG A 684 21.83 -17.48 -27.72
C ARG A 684 22.98 -17.68 -28.70
N TYR A 685 23.98 -16.84 -28.60
CA TYR A 685 25.18 -16.94 -29.40
C TYR A 685 26.45 -16.64 -28.58
N ASP A 686 27.57 -17.20 -29.02
CA ASP A 686 28.84 -16.98 -28.38
C ASP A 686 29.56 -15.79 -29.02
N THR A 687 30.04 -14.87 -28.20
CA THR A 687 30.86 -13.74 -28.65
C THR A 687 32.29 -13.92 -28.17
N TYR A 688 33.22 -13.53 -29.01
CA TYR A 688 34.64 -13.50 -28.67
C TYR A 688 35.04 -12.07 -28.33
N ARG A 689 35.49 -11.83 -27.11
CA ARG A 689 36.15 -10.56 -26.76
C ARG A 689 37.62 -10.72 -27.00
N PRO A 690 38.28 -9.89 -27.83
CA PRO A 690 39.73 -9.81 -27.86
C PRO A 690 40.23 -9.34 -26.48
N THR A 691 40.98 -10.16 -25.79
CA THR A 691 41.68 -9.74 -24.57
C THR A 691 42.82 -8.81 -25.00
N ASN A 692 42.73 -7.53 -24.60
CA ASN A 692 43.88 -6.59 -24.76
C ASN A 692 44.97 -6.89 -23.75
N THR A 693 45.46 -8.10 -23.69
CA THR A 693 46.68 -8.43 -22.95
C THR A 693 47.79 -8.38 -23.95
N LEU A 694 48.40 -7.22 -24.13
CA LEU A 694 49.69 -7.07 -24.72
C LEU A 694 50.71 -7.78 -23.82
N ILE A 695 51.02 -9.04 -24.13
CA ILE A 695 52.18 -9.71 -23.50
C ILE A 695 53.42 -9.23 -24.25
N TYR A 696 54.10 -8.23 -23.69
CA TYR A 696 55.48 -7.91 -24.06
C TYR A 696 56.38 -8.98 -23.45
N GLY A 697 56.77 -9.94 -24.25
CA GLY A 697 57.72 -10.96 -23.90
C GLY A 697 58.06 -11.82 -25.12
N GLY A 698 59.20 -11.48 -25.77
CA GLY A 698 59.61 -12.08 -27.03
C GLY A 698 59.82 -13.60 -26.94
N THR A 699 58.88 -14.32 -27.56
CA THR A 699 59.11 -15.64 -28.17
C THR A 699 58.17 -15.76 -29.35
N PRO A 700 58.68 -15.92 -30.60
CA PRO A 700 57.79 -16.12 -31.74
C PRO A 700 57.22 -17.53 -31.68
N GLY A 701 55.93 -17.67 -31.48
CA GLY A 701 55.25 -18.96 -31.56
C GLY A 701 53.97 -19.19 -30.77
N ILE A 702 53.52 -18.25 -29.94
CA ILE A 702 52.31 -18.43 -29.15
C ILE A 702 51.22 -17.46 -29.59
N ILE A 703 50.54 -17.73 -30.70
CA ILE A 703 49.27 -17.13 -31.09
C ILE A 703 48.11 -17.99 -30.53
N GLN A 704 48.32 -18.78 -29.51
CA GLN A 704 47.31 -19.71 -29.01
C GLN A 704 46.46 -19.18 -27.84
N SER A 705 46.69 -17.99 -27.30
CA SER A 705 45.90 -17.46 -26.16
C SER A 705 44.87 -16.38 -26.50
N TYR A 706 44.66 -16.05 -27.76
CA TYR A 706 43.80 -14.95 -28.22
C TYR A 706 42.30 -15.24 -28.14
N PHE A 707 41.82 -16.45 -27.87
CA PHE A 707 40.41 -16.82 -27.95
C PHE A 707 39.81 -17.50 -26.71
N GLN A 708 40.35 -17.26 -25.55
CA GLN A 708 39.87 -17.99 -24.36
C GLN A 708 38.74 -17.34 -23.57
N ASN A 709 38.16 -16.24 -24.01
CA ASN A 709 36.97 -15.66 -23.37
C ASN A 709 35.77 -15.70 -24.32
N VAL A 710 35.24 -16.90 -24.55
CA VAL A 710 33.91 -17.09 -25.12
C VAL A 710 32.88 -16.59 -24.14
N ARG A 711 32.14 -15.57 -24.46
CA ARG A 711 31.01 -15.11 -23.66
C ARG A 711 29.73 -15.47 -24.40
N THR A 712 28.93 -16.30 -23.77
CA THR A 712 27.58 -16.58 -24.25
C THR A 712 26.68 -15.41 -23.96
N VAL A 713 26.01 -14.87 -24.98
CA VAL A 713 25.08 -13.75 -24.92
C VAL A 713 23.70 -14.23 -25.29
N ASP A 714 22.71 -13.86 -24.46
CA ASP A 714 21.30 -14.10 -24.74
C ASP A 714 20.78 -12.97 -25.67
N ASP A 715 20.19 -13.36 -26.80
CA ASP A 715 19.52 -12.45 -27.71
C ASP A 715 18.04 -12.33 -27.32
N TYR A 716 17.59 -11.14 -26.96
CA TYR A 716 16.21 -10.86 -26.58
C TYR A 716 15.35 -10.37 -27.74
N GLY A 717 15.89 -10.32 -28.97
CA GLY A 717 15.18 -9.79 -30.14
C GLY A 717 14.86 -8.29 -29.99
N THR A 718 13.96 -7.81 -30.85
CA THR A 718 13.60 -6.39 -30.92
C THR A 718 12.29 -6.05 -30.22
N GLN A 719 11.49 -7.04 -29.83
CA GLN A 719 10.16 -6.83 -29.24
C GLN A 719 10.15 -7.11 -27.74
N LYS A 720 9.64 -6.14 -26.97
CA LYS A 720 9.59 -6.18 -25.51
C LYS A 720 8.28 -6.82 -25.03
N ASN A 721 8.39 -7.76 -24.04
CA ASN A 721 7.27 -8.34 -23.30
C ASN A 721 6.19 -9.01 -24.18
N THR A 722 6.61 -9.69 -25.25
CA THR A 722 5.71 -10.40 -26.17
C THR A 722 5.36 -11.80 -25.70
N PHE A 723 6.21 -12.43 -24.89
CA PHE A 723 5.95 -13.74 -24.33
C PHE A 723 4.92 -13.64 -23.19
N ARG A 724 3.91 -14.50 -23.19
CA ARG A 724 2.96 -14.64 -22.08
C ARG A 724 3.33 -15.88 -21.26
N ALA A 725 3.65 -15.65 -19.99
CA ALA A 725 3.88 -16.73 -19.05
C ALA A 725 2.63 -17.64 -18.95
N GLU A 726 2.80 -18.83 -18.42
CA GLU A 726 1.68 -19.70 -18.11
C GLU A 726 0.75 -19.06 -17.07
N ALA A 727 -0.54 -19.46 -17.10
CA ALA A 727 -1.52 -18.99 -16.13
C ALA A 727 -1.14 -19.41 -14.72
N TYR A 728 -1.28 -18.46 -13.81
CA TYR A 728 -1.07 -18.64 -12.39
C TYR A 728 -2.37 -19.01 -11.70
N HIS A 729 -2.39 -20.08 -10.91
CA HIS A 729 -3.51 -20.37 -10.03
C HIS A 729 -3.07 -21.12 -8.77
N ARG A 730 -3.79 -20.89 -7.67
CA ARG A 730 -3.44 -21.44 -6.36
C ARG A 730 -4.67 -21.56 -5.50
N PHE A 731 -4.69 -22.58 -4.65
CA PHE A 731 -5.70 -22.79 -3.63
C PHE A 731 -5.04 -22.91 -2.26
N ASP A 732 -5.41 -22.03 -1.34
CA ASP A 732 -4.91 -22.00 0.02
C ASP A 732 -6.05 -22.29 0.99
N VAL A 733 -5.79 -23.04 2.04
CA VAL A 733 -6.78 -23.36 3.08
C VAL A 733 -6.20 -23.17 4.47
N SER A 734 -7.05 -22.85 5.44
CA SER A 734 -6.66 -22.76 6.84
C SER A 734 -7.79 -23.21 7.77
N ILE A 735 -7.41 -23.83 8.87
CA ILE A 735 -8.29 -24.22 9.98
C ILE A 735 -7.73 -23.59 11.24
N GLN A 736 -8.59 -22.82 11.93
CA GLN A 736 -8.28 -22.20 13.22
C GLN A 736 -9.08 -22.87 14.34
N PHE A 737 -8.37 -23.26 15.41
CA PHE A 737 -8.96 -23.89 16.61
C PHE A 737 -8.85 -22.91 17.78
N HIS A 738 -9.97 -22.30 18.13
CA HIS A 738 -10.08 -21.32 19.21
C HIS A 738 -10.41 -22.00 20.54
N LYS A 739 -9.74 -21.57 21.59
CA LYS A 739 -10.07 -22.04 22.96
C LYS A 739 -9.95 -20.90 23.97
N GLN A 740 -11.07 -20.54 24.57
CA GLN A 740 -11.10 -19.62 25.70
C GLN A 740 -10.54 -20.32 26.94
N LYS A 741 -9.59 -19.70 27.59
CA LYS A 741 -9.02 -20.08 28.88
C LYS A 741 -9.44 -19.07 29.95
N LYS A 742 -9.11 -19.32 31.22
CA LYS A 742 -9.48 -18.44 32.34
C LYS A 742 -8.94 -17.01 32.17
N HIS A 743 -7.70 -16.84 31.70
CA HIS A 743 -7.02 -15.56 31.61
C HIS A 743 -6.61 -15.17 30.19
N HIS A 744 -6.76 -16.04 29.21
CA HIS A 744 -6.36 -15.77 27.81
C HIS A 744 -7.18 -16.61 26.83
N GLU A 745 -7.25 -16.14 25.61
CA GLU A 745 -7.71 -16.91 24.46
C GLU A 745 -6.50 -17.43 23.69
N ARG A 746 -6.56 -18.68 23.27
CA ARG A 746 -5.55 -19.26 22.37
C ARG A 746 -6.18 -19.74 21.08
N THR A 747 -5.42 -19.60 19.99
CA THR A 747 -5.80 -20.08 18.67
C THR A 747 -4.64 -20.85 18.06
N TRP A 748 -4.85 -22.14 17.78
CA TRP A 748 -3.98 -22.91 16.90
C TRP A 748 -4.49 -22.76 15.46
N GLU A 749 -3.59 -22.52 14.54
CA GLU A 749 -3.91 -22.46 13.12
C GLU A 749 -3.02 -23.44 12.36
N VAL A 750 -3.66 -24.25 11.50
CA VAL A 750 -2.99 -25.08 10.50
C VAL A 750 -3.41 -24.58 9.14
N SER A 751 -2.45 -24.23 8.30
CA SER A 751 -2.69 -23.71 6.95
C SER A 751 -1.85 -24.41 5.92
N PHE A 752 -2.36 -24.48 4.69
CA PHE A 752 -1.70 -25.03 3.53
C PHE A 752 -1.75 -23.98 2.42
N TYR A 753 -0.60 -23.52 2.02
CA TYR A 753 -0.43 -22.69 0.84
C TYR A 753 -0.26 -23.60 -0.37
N ASN A 754 -0.93 -23.30 -1.48
CA ASN A 754 -0.86 -24.09 -2.71
C ASN A 754 -1.26 -25.57 -2.51
N LEU A 755 -2.44 -25.83 -1.93
CA LEU A 755 -2.89 -27.16 -1.49
C LEU A 755 -2.80 -28.24 -2.57
N TYR A 756 -3.07 -27.91 -3.85
CA TYR A 756 -2.98 -28.87 -4.96
C TYR A 756 -1.61 -28.88 -5.65
N ASN A 757 -0.59 -28.27 -5.02
CA ASN A 757 0.82 -28.37 -5.45
C ASN A 757 1.07 -27.92 -6.90
N ARG A 758 0.40 -26.86 -7.36
CA ARG A 758 0.64 -26.28 -8.69
C ARG A 758 2.05 -25.71 -8.76
N ARG A 759 2.81 -26.10 -9.76
CA ARG A 759 4.11 -25.49 -10.08
C ARG A 759 3.88 -24.20 -10.88
N ASN A 760 3.60 -23.11 -10.17
CA ASN A 760 3.40 -21.80 -10.78
C ASN A 760 4.74 -21.23 -11.30
N PRO A 761 4.74 -20.48 -12.43
CA PRO A 761 5.94 -19.85 -12.95
C PRO A 761 6.43 -18.74 -12.02
N PHE A 762 7.69 -18.80 -11.61
CA PHE A 762 8.37 -17.73 -10.89
C PHE A 762 9.28 -16.92 -11.81
N PHE A 763 10.15 -17.60 -12.58
CA PHE A 763 10.91 -17.02 -13.68
C PHE A 763 11.18 -18.06 -14.77
N TYR A 764 11.64 -17.57 -15.94
CA TYR A 764 12.04 -18.37 -17.07
C TYR A 764 13.51 -18.11 -17.40
N ARG A 765 14.24 -19.14 -17.82
CA ARG A 765 15.64 -19.06 -18.18
C ARG A 765 15.94 -20.01 -19.34
N LEU A 766 16.77 -19.57 -20.30
CA LEU A 766 17.35 -20.45 -21.31
C LEU A 766 18.47 -21.26 -20.70
N GLU A 767 18.43 -22.56 -20.88
CA GLU A 767 19.48 -23.49 -20.45
C GLU A 767 19.84 -24.44 -21.58
N SER A 768 21.12 -24.83 -21.61
CA SER A 768 21.59 -25.82 -22.54
C SER A 768 21.29 -27.23 -21.97
N VAL A 769 20.54 -28.01 -22.72
CA VAL A 769 20.29 -29.43 -22.43
C VAL A 769 21.39 -30.20 -23.10
N ALA A 770 22.16 -30.94 -22.32
CA ALA A 770 23.25 -31.75 -22.84
C ALA A 770 22.73 -32.80 -23.84
N ALA A 771 23.58 -33.20 -24.79
CA ALA A 771 23.30 -34.29 -25.71
C ALA A 771 23.11 -35.59 -24.91
N THR A 772 22.15 -36.40 -25.32
CA THR A 772 21.96 -37.76 -24.87
C THR A 772 22.32 -38.72 -25.98
N ALA A 773 22.31 -40.03 -25.75
CA ALA A 773 22.54 -41.01 -26.80
C ALA A 773 21.59 -40.91 -28.01
N THR A 774 20.41 -40.27 -27.80
CA THR A 774 19.36 -40.19 -28.83
C THR A 774 19.01 -38.77 -29.24
N THR A 775 19.49 -37.72 -28.54
CA THR A 775 19.17 -36.33 -28.82
C THR A 775 20.44 -35.48 -28.84
N ALA A 776 20.56 -34.61 -29.87
CA ALA A 776 21.60 -33.57 -29.89
C ALA A 776 21.45 -32.56 -28.75
N SER A 777 22.52 -31.88 -28.38
CA SER A 777 22.44 -30.74 -27.45
C SER A 777 21.48 -29.67 -28.03
N ARG A 778 20.66 -29.14 -27.15
CA ARG A 778 19.69 -28.10 -27.53
C ARG A 778 19.56 -27.05 -26.44
N THR A 779 19.24 -25.83 -26.80
CA THR A 779 18.83 -24.79 -25.87
C THR A 779 17.31 -24.87 -25.67
N ALA A 780 16.87 -24.87 -24.41
CA ALA A 780 15.45 -24.91 -24.08
C ALA A 780 15.11 -23.86 -23.02
N LEU A 781 13.88 -23.35 -23.07
CA LEU A 781 13.37 -22.42 -22.07
C LEU A 781 12.81 -23.19 -20.87
N PHE A 782 13.46 -23.04 -19.72
CA PHE A 782 13.04 -23.67 -18.48
C PHE A 782 12.19 -22.72 -17.65
N ARG A 783 11.12 -23.28 -17.08
CA ARG A 783 10.27 -22.61 -16.09
C ARG A 783 10.68 -23.03 -14.70
N TYR A 784 11.01 -22.05 -13.85
CA TYR A 784 11.32 -22.26 -12.45
C TYR A 784 10.10 -21.93 -11.57
N SER A 785 9.83 -22.83 -10.61
CA SER A 785 8.77 -22.70 -9.62
C SER A 785 9.37 -22.78 -8.22
N VAL A 786 8.97 -21.88 -7.32
CA VAL A 786 9.60 -21.78 -5.99
C VAL A 786 8.72 -22.35 -4.89
N PHE A 787 7.40 -22.23 -4.99
CA PHE A 787 6.48 -22.61 -3.91
C PHE A 787 5.65 -23.84 -4.25
N PRO A 788 6.07 -25.04 -3.80
CA PRO A 788 5.21 -26.23 -3.80
C PRO A 788 4.09 -26.09 -2.76
N ILE A 789 3.41 -27.17 -2.40
CA ILE A 789 2.57 -27.18 -1.22
C ILE A 789 3.42 -26.82 0.02
N VAL A 790 3.01 -25.77 0.76
CA VAL A 790 3.70 -25.32 1.97
C VAL A 790 2.74 -25.41 3.16
N PRO A 791 2.89 -26.44 4.03
CA PRO A 791 2.18 -26.50 5.29
C PRO A 791 2.76 -25.49 6.28
N ALA A 792 1.90 -24.89 7.10
CA ALA A 792 2.34 -24.03 8.18
C ALA A 792 1.43 -24.22 9.41
N ILE A 793 2.05 -24.07 10.57
CA ILE A 793 1.36 -24.08 11.86
C ILE A 793 1.72 -22.82 12.62
N SER A 794 0.75 -22.24 13.30
CA SER A 794 0.98 -21.12 14.20
C SER A 794 0.16 -21.23 15.48
N TYR A 795 0.74 -20.71 16.55
CA TYR A 795 0.10 -20.56 17.85
C TYR A 795 -0.09 -19.09 18.14
N ASN A 796 -1.32 -18.67 18.36
CA ASN A 796 -1.68 -17.28 18.66
C ASN A 796 -2.37 -17.23 20.03
N PHE A 797 -2.13 -16.15 20.76
CA PHE A 797 -2.74 -15.91 22.07
C PHE A 797 -3.12 -14.44 22.24
N LYS A 798 -4.14 -14.25 23.12
CA LYS A 798 -4.67 -12.92 23.46
C LYS A 798 -5.09 -12.91 24.92
N PHE A 799 -4.66 -11.90 25.73
CA PHE A 799 -4.98 -11.79 27.16
C PHE A 799 -5.38 -10.37 27.56
#